data_aa3acb8f9c3efdfdc140fd0df37fc94b
#
_entry.id   aa3acb8f9c3efdfdc140fd0df37fc94b
#
_cell.length_a   1.000
_cell.length_b   1.000
_cell.length_c   1.000
_cell.angle_alpha   90.00
_cell.angle_beta   90.00
_cell.angle_gamma   90.00
#
_symmetry.space_group_name_H-M   'P 1'
#
loop_
_entity.id
_entity.type
_entity.pdbx_description
1 polymer ?
#
loop_
_entity_poly.entity_id
_entity_poly.type
_entity_poly.pdbx_seq_one_letter_code
_entity_poly.pdbx_strand_id
1 'polypeptide(L)'
;MSGQTALPPTPIDLPLLPLRDVVVFPHMVIPLFVGRPKSIKALEAAMESERRIMLVAQKAAAKDEPSVEDMFEVGCVATILQLLKLPDGTVKVLVEGQQRAKVNRIEEGEQHFSANLTPIATPVETAVGRSSEIEALRRAVMQQFDHYVKLNKKIPPEILTSISSIDDVGRLADTIAAHLPLKLDAKQVILDLSVVKARLENLYEQLEREVDILNVDKKIRGRVKRQMEKNQRDFYLNEQVKAIQKELGEGEEGADIEEIEKKIKIAKMPPDARKKAESELKKLKLMSPMSAEATVVRTYIDVLVGLPWSKKTKIKHDLGNAEAVLNEDHYGLEKVKDRIVEYLAVQQRVDKLKAPILCLVGPPGVGKTSLGQSIAKATGRKYVRMALGGMRDEAEIRGHRRTYIGALPGKVLQNLSKAGTRNPLFLLDEIDKLGTDFRGDPSSALLEVLDPEQNHTFGDHYVEVDFDLSDVMFVATSNSMNIPPALLDRMEVIRLSGYTEDEKTSIAIRYLLPKQIKNNGVKDGELEIAEQAVRDIVRYYTREAGVRSLERELSKICRKVVKGIQLKKMQPKVMVGPDNLNDFLGVRKFDYGRAEKRNQVGQVVGLAWTEVGGDLLTIEAAVMPGKGVITRTGSLGDVMKESVEAARTVVRSRARMLGIRDEMFEKSDVHIHVPDGATPKDGPSAGAAMTTAFVSALTGIPVRADVAMTGEITLRGEVTAIGGLKEKLLAALRGGIKTVLIPQENAKDLQEIPDNVKQGLEIVPVKWIDQVLQVALERPPIPLTDEEVAMAAAARAAAPAVGLGAVKH
;
A
#
# COMPACT_ATOMS: atom_id res chain seq x y z
N MET A 1 -60.58 -5.36 35.70
CA MET A 1 -60.92 -4.09 35.07
C MET A 1 -59.82 -3.75 34.09
N SER A 2 -60.15 -3.91 32.82
CA SER A 2 -59.64 -3.28 31.60
C SER A 2 -58.16 -2.92 31.56
N GLY A 3 -57.34 -3.82 30.96
CA GLY A 3 -56.05 -3.49 30.37
C GLY A 3 -56.23 -2.54 29.19
N GLN A 4 -55.75 -1.33 29.29
CA GLN A 4 -55.53 -0.47 28.15
C GLN A 4 -54.27 -0.97 27.45
N THR A 5 -54.43 -1.73 26.36
CA THR A 5 -53.44 -1.98 25.36
C THR A 5 -53.10 -0.62 24.74
N ALA A 6 -51.90 -0.12 25.00
CA ALA A 6 -51.36 1.05 24.31
C ALA A 6 -51.40 0.75 22.80
N LEU A 7 -52.06 1.60 22.02
CA LEU A 7 -52.04 1.58 20.56
C LEU A 7 -50.56 1.64 20.09
N PRO A 8 -50.21 0.90 19.04
CA PRO A 8 -48.85 1.00 18.50
C PRO A 8 -48.58 2.47 18.10
N PRO A 9 -47.37 2.99 18.37
CA PRO A 9 -47.04 4.35 18.06
C PRO A 9 -47.17 4.58 16.54
N THR A 10 -47.98 5.61 16.17
CA THR A 10 -48.17 5.97 14.78
C THR A 10 -46.85 6.51 14.19
N PRO A 11 -46.47 6.09 12.97
CA PRO A 11 -45.31 6.65 12.28
C PRO A 11 -45.45 8.17 12.09
N ILE A 12 -44.36 8.89 12.25
CA ILE A 12 -44.30 10.35 12.11
C ILE A 12 -43.25 10.69 11.08
N ASP A 13 -43.54 11.61 10.18
CA ASP A 13 -42.56 12.12 9.23
C ASP A 13 -41.96 13.43 9.74
N LEU A 14 -40.61 13.49 9.86
CA LEU A 14 -39.88 14.66 10.31
C LEU A 14 -38.69 14.93 9.39
N PRO A 15 -38.25 16.21 9.27
CA PRO A 15 -36.96 16.54 8.69
C PRO A 15 -35.85 15.87 9.48
N LEU A 16 -34.79 15.37 8.80
CA LEU A 16 -33.70 14.63 9.38
C LEU A 16 -32.40 15.44 9.26
N LEU A 17 -31.68 15.54 10.38
CA LEU A 17 -30.37 16.18 10.47
C LEU A 17 -29.29 15.11 10.78
N PRO A 18 -28.39 14.79 9.83
CA PRO A 18 -27.27 13.90 10.10
C PRO A 18 -26.19 14.61 10.93
N LEU A 19 -25.83 13.99 12.04
CA LEU A 19 -24.77 14.48 12.95
C LEU A 19 -23.46 13.75 12.70
N ARG A 20 -22.36 14.47 12.60
CA ARG A 20 -21.06 13.94 12.21
C ARG A 20 -20.39 13.12 13.33
N ASP A 21 -20.34 13.65 14.53
CA ASP A 21 -19.51 13.19 15.64
C ASP A 21 -20.22 13.21 16.99
N VAL A 22 -21.52 13.43 17.00
CA VAL A 22 -22.32 13.59 18.21
C VAL A 22 -23.53 12.65 18.19
N VAL A 23 -23.76 11.97 19.29
CA VAL A 23 -25.03 11.25 19.57
C VAL A 23 -25.81 12.08 20.58
N VAL A 24 -27.06 12.39 20.25
CA VAL A 24 -27.95 13.18 21.11
C VAL A 24 -28.88 12.23 21.84
N PHE A 25 -28.88 12.34 23.16
CA PHE A 25 -29.77 11.58 24.05
C PHE A 25 -31.06 12.37 24.40
N PRO A 26 -32.15 11.70 24.78
CA PRO A 26 -33.31 12.37 25.34
C PRO A 26 -32.94 13.27 26.54
N HIS A 27 -33.59 14.42 26.64
CA HIS A 27 -33.35 15.45 27.65
C HIS A 27 -31.99 16.13 27.63
N MET A 28 -31.18 15.87 26.59
CA MET A 28 -29.88 16.51 26.37
C MET A 28 -30.10 17.84 25.62
N VAL A 29 -29.58 18.94 26.17
CA VAL A 29 -29.58 20.25 25.51
C VAL A 29 -28.18 20.49 24.96
N ILE A 30 -28.06 20.66 23.66
CA ILE A 30 -26.75 20.80 23.01
C ILE A 30 -26.80 21.86 21.88
N PRO A 31 -25.78 22.75 21.81
CA PRO A 31 -25.58 23.59 20.64
C PRO A 31 -24.89 22.79 19.52
N LEU A 32 -25.47 22.83 18.31
CA LEU A 32 -24.92 22.24 17.11
C LEU A 32 -24.54 23.33 16.11
N PHE A 33 -23.44 23.12 15.38
CA PHE A 33 -22.98 23.98 14.30
C PHE A 33 -23.24 23.27 12.98
N VAL A 34 -24.11 23.81 12.14
CA VAL A 34 -24.57 23.19 10.91
C VAL A 34 -24.16 24.05 9.73
N GLY A 35 -23.29 23.50 8.85
CA GLY A 35 -22.78 24.18 7.67
C GLY A 35 -23.23 23.55 6.34
N ARG A 36 -23.77 22.31 6.35
CA ARG A 36 -24.19 21.62 5.12
C ARG A 36 -25.49 22.22 4.57
N PRO A 37 -25.58 22.50 3.25
CA PRO A 37 -26.78 23.10 2.65
C PRO A 37 -28.06 22.31 2.91
N LYS A 38 -28.04 20.98 2.69
CA LYS A 38 -29.18 20.09 2.96
C LYS A 38 -29.58 20.07 4.44
N SER A 39 -28.60 20.14 5.35
CA SER A 39 -28.84 20.19 6.80
C SER A 39 -29.44 21.50 7.24
N ILE A 40 -29.01 22.63 6.64
CA ILE A 40 -29.60 23.97 6.91
C ILE A 40 -31.05 24.01 6.44
N LYS A 41 -31.33 23.43 5.28
CA LYS A 41 -32.70 23.31 4.75
C LYS A 41 -33.62 22.43 5.61
N ALA A 42 -33.08 21.34 6.17
CA ALA A 42 -33.80 20.51 7.14
C ALA A 42 -34.21 21.30 8.39
N LEU A 43 -33.32 22.17 8.90
CA LEU A 43 -33.58 23.06 10.05
C LEU A 43 -34.63 24.12 9.69
N GLU A 44 -34.56 24.73 8.52
CA GLU A 44 -35.57 25.69 8.02
C GLU A 44 -36.94 25.03 7.92
N ALA A 45 -37.06 23.87 7.32
CA ALA A 45 -38.31 23.09 7.21
C ALA A 45 -38.84 22.71 8.61
N ALA A 46 -37.98 22.33 9.55
CA ALA A 46 -38.40 22.04 10.92
C ALA A 46 -38.91 23.30 11.65
N MET A 47 -38.35 24.48 11.38
CA MET A 47 -38.75 25.76 11.99
C MET A 47 -40.13 26.24 11.44
N GLU A 48 -40.47 25.91 10.22
CA GLU A 48 -41.79 26.23 9.60
C GLU A 48 -42.90 25.30 10.11
N SER A 49 -42.54 24.15 10.72
CA SER A 49 -43.51 23.20 11.28
C SER A 49 -43.52 23.26 12.82
N GLU A 50 -43.61 22.12 13.49
CA GLU A 50 -43.68 22.02 14.98
C GLU A 50 -42.34 22.23 15.71
N ARG A 51 -41.26 22.69 15.02
CA ARG A 51 -39.89 22.83 15.53
C ARG A 51 -39.26 21.50 15.95
N ARG A 52 -39.80 20.38 15.46
CA ARG A 52 -39.29 19.05 15.71
C ARG A 52 -38.40 18.59 14.56
N ILE A 53 -37.31 17.96 14.91
CA ILE A 53 -36.36 17.44 13.93
C ILE A 53 -35.83 16.11 14.42
N MET A 54 -35.53 15.18 13.49
CA MET A 54 -34.85 13.93 13.81
C MET A 54 -33.35 14.11 13.73
N LEU A 55 -32.66 13.76 14.79
CA LEU A 55 -31.20 13.78 14.90
C LEU A 55 -30.66 12.36 14.84
N VAL A 56 -29.81 12.08 13.85
CA VAL A 56 -29.19 10.76 13.66
C VAL A 56 -27.69 10.92 13.48
N ALA A 57 -26.90 10.11 14.17
CA ALA A 57 -25.45 10.13 14.01
C ALA A 57 -25.02 9.38 12.72
N GLN A 58 -23.89 9.80 12.14
CA GLN A 58 -23.23 9.12 11.04
C GLN A 58 -22.33 7.98 11.55
N LYS A 59 -22.29 6.85 10.83
CA LYS A 59 -21.38 5.73 11.13
C LYS A 59 -19.90 6.09 10.92
N ALA A 60 -19.61 6.99 9.99
CA ALA A 60 -18.25 7.45 9.69
C ALA A 60 -18.17 8.98 9.69
N ALA A 61 -17.46 9.56 10.64
CA ALA A 61 -17.30 11.01 10.78
C ALA A 61 -16.54 11.68 9.62
N ALA A 62 -15.73 10.91 8.87
CA ALA A 62 -14.90 11.43 7.77
C ALA A 62 -15.69 11.74 6.48
N LYS A 63 -16.93 11.30 6.34
CA LYS A 63 -17.74 11.47 5.15
C LYS A 63 -18.51 12.80 5.20
N ASP A 64 -18.18 13.71 4.28
CA ASP A 64 -18.81 15.03 4.28
C ASP A 64 -20.27 15.02 3.80
N GLU A 65 -20.61 14.20 2.82
CA GLU A 65 -21.96 14.00 2.33
C GLU A 65 -22.39 12.56 2.64
N PRO A 66 -23.13 12.32 3.74
CA PRO A 66 -23.59 10.98 4.09
C PRO A 66 -24.75 10.55 3.19
N SER A 67 -24.68 9.31 2.73
CA SER A 67 -25.82 8.60 2.12
C SER A 67 -26.74 8.01 3.20
N VAL A 68 -27.88 7.48 2.80
CA VAL A 68 -28.83 6.82 3.71
C VAL A 68 -28.18 5.67 4.49
N GLU A 69 -27.30 4.92 3.86
CA GLU A 69 -26.61 3.76 4.46
C GLU A 69 -25.55 4.15 5.51
N ASP A 70 -25.08 5.39 5.46
CA ASP A 70 -24.07 5.92 6.39
C ASP A 70 -24.65 6.39 7.73
N MET A 71 -25.96 6.34 7.90
CA MET A 71 -26.65 6.78 9.11
C MET A 71 -27.04 5.58 10.00
N PHE A 72 -27.10 5.81 11.30
CA PHE A 72 -27.63 4.81 12.23
C PHE A 72 -29.15 4.72 12.13
N GLU A 73 -29.70 3.56 12.50
CA GLU A 73 -31.15 3.30 12.45
C GLU A 73 -31.93 3.93 13.59
N VAL A 74 -31.29 4.23 14.71
CA VAL A 74 -31.90 4.82 15.90
C VAL A 74 -31.28 6.19 16.14
N GLY A 75 -32.13 7.15 16.39
CA GLY A 75 -31.74 8.52 16.74
C GLY A 75 -32.63 9.12 17.79
N CYS A 76 -32.60 10.43 17.92
CA CYS A 76 -33.38 11.19 18.88
C CYS A 76 -34.22 12.26 18.17
N VAL A 77 -35.53 12.23 18.39
CA VAL A 77 -36.39 13.36 18.01
C VAL A 77 -36.09 14.50 18.97
N ALA A 78 -35.77 15.66 18.42
CA ALA A 78 -35.40 16.85 19.20
C ALA A 78 -36.28 18.04 18.84
N THR A 79 -36.41 18.97 19.81
CA THR A 79 -37.07 20.26 19.58
C THR A 79 -36.01 21.34 19.43
N ILE A 80 -36.19 22.23 18.45
CA ILE A 80 -35.30 23.38 18.22
C ILE A 80 -35.72 24.50 19.19
N LEU A 81 -34.81 24.78 20.12
CA LEU A 81 -35.03 25.85 21.12
C LEU A 81 -34.63 27.24 20.55
N GLN A 82 -33.52 27.31 19.85
CA GLN A 82 -32.99 28.56 19.29
C GLN A 82 -32.20 28.28 18.02
N LEU A 83 -32.33 29.16 17.03
CA LEU A 83 -31.55 29.08 15.78
C LEU A 83 -30.93 30.47 15.52
N LEU A 84 -29.63 30.51 15.26
CA LEU A 84 -28.86 31.70 14.97
C LEU A 84 -28.02 31.50 13.70
N LYS A 85 -28.27 32.31 12.68
CA LYS A 85 -27.45 32.32 11.45
C LYS A 85 -26.19 33.16 11.71
N LEU A 86 -25.01 32.55 11.41
CA LEU A 86 -23.73 33.21 11.58
C LEU A 86 -23.27 33.89 10.27
N PRO A 87 -22.36 34.88 10.32
CA PRO A 87 -21.92 35.60 9.13
C PRO A 87 -21.15 34.75 8.09
N ASP A 88 -20.62 33.63 8.50
CA ASP A 88 -19.90 32.67 7.64
C ASP A 88 -20.81 31.69 6.90
N GLY A 89 -22.13 31.86 7.03
CA GLY A 89 -23.14 31.00 6.41
C GLY A 89 -23.46 29.73 7.20
N THR A 90 -22.80 29.48 8.32
CA THR A 90 -23.15 28.38 9.24
C THR A 90 -24.33 28.75 10.13
N VAL A 91 -25.06 27.74 10.59
CA VAL A 91 -26.19 27.91 11.49
C VAL A 91 -25.86 27.29 12.85
N LYS A 92 -25.87 28.08 13.89
CA LYS A 92 -25.82 27.60 15.26
C LYS A 92 -27.25 27.34 15.74
N VAL A 93 -27.53 26.09 16.06
CA VAL A 93 -28.86 25.67 16.56
C VAL A 93 -28.73 25.06 17.94
N LEU A 94 -29.58 25.46 18.88
CA LEU A 94 -29.72 24.85 20.19
C LEU A 94 -30.90 23.88 20.11
N VAL A 95 -30.63 22.60 20.38
CA VAL A 95 -31.66 21.55 20.33
C VAL A 95 -31.77 20.86 21.68
N GLU A 96 -32.99 20.39 21.98
CA GLU A 96 -33.28 19.55 23.15
C GLU A 96 -33.82 18.21 22.67
N GLY A 97 -33.12 17.13 23.00
CA GLY A 97 -33.58 15.77 22.71
C GLY A 97 -34.87 15.47 23.48
N GLN A 98 -35.88 14.93 22.81
CA GLN A 98 -37.17 14.59 23.41
C GLN A 98 -37.31 13.08 23.66
N GLN A 99 -37.25 12.28 22.61
CA GLN A 99 -37.45 10.85 22.71
C GLN A 99 -36.69 10.10 21.62
N ARG A 100 -36.36 8.82 21.90
CA ARG A 100 -35.79 7.90 20.92
C ARG A 100 -36.77 7.61 19.83
N ALA A 101 -36.28 7.47 18.59
CA ALA A 101 -37.08 6.99 17.50
C ALA A 101 -36.26 6.07 16.58
N LYS A 102 -36.92 5.04 16.08
CA LYS A 102 -36.37 4.20 15.03
C LYS A 102 -36.72 4.80 13.68
N VAL A 103 -35.76 4.88 12.81
CA VAL A 103 -35.92 5.28 11.44
C VAL A 103 -36.43 4.09 10.62
N ASN A 104 -37.60 4.18 10.06
CA ASN A 104 -38.17 3.14 9.20
C ASN A 104 -37.71 3.32 7.76
N ARG A 105 -37.66 4.57 7.29
CA ARG A 105 -37.24 4.93 5.94
C ARG A 105 -36.72 6.37 5.93
N ILE A 106 -35.64 6.59 5.22
CA ILE A 106 -35.11 7.93 4.93
C ILE A 106 -35.39 8.22 3.48
N GLU A 107 -35.98 9.37 3.20
CA GLU A 107 -36.20 9.90 1.86
C GLU A 107 -35.25 11.06 1.61
N GLU A 108 -34.42 10.93 0.57
CA GLU A 108 -33.55 11.99 0.13
C GLU A 108 -34.31 12.92 -0.81
N GLY A 109 -34.85 14.01 -0.28
CA GLY A 109 -35.45 15.07 -1.07
C GLY A 109 -34.41 15.94 -1.77
N GLU A 110 -34.86 16.69 -2.78
CA GLU A 110 -33.98 17.65 -3.48
C GLU A 110 -33.35 18.70 -2.53
N GLN A 111 -34.11 19.10 -1.50
CA GLN A 111 -33.71 20.16 -0.59
C GLN A 111 -33.13 19.66 0.75
N HIS A 112 -33.69 18.60 1.35
CA HIS A 112 -33.25 18.03 2.64
C HIS A 112 -33.65 16.56 2.78
N PHE A 113 -33.07 15.91 3.79
CA PHE A 113 -33.51 14.57 4.18
C PHE A 113 -34.76 14.63 5.03
N SER A 114 -35.71 13.75 4.76
CA SER A 114 -36.88 13.49 5.60
C SER A 114 -36.88 12.03 6.03
N ALA A 115 -37.42 11.74 7.18
CA ALA A 115 -37.43 10.37 7.70
C ALA A 115 -38.83 10.04 8.26
N ASN A 116 -39.30 8.84 7.88
CA ASN A 116 -40.42 8.21 8.52
C ASN A 116 -39.94 7.47 9.77
N LEU A 117 -40.51 7.80 10.92
CA LEU A 117 -40.02 7.44 12.23
C LEU A 117 -41.11 6.70 13.01
N THR A 118 -40.66 5.69 13.79
CA THR A 118 -41.47 5.11 14.85
C THR A 118 -40.88 5.49 16.21
N PRO A 119 -41.57 6.30 17.02
CA PRO A 119 -41.09 6.61 18.37
C PRO A 119 -40.93 5.33 19.19
N ILE A 120 -39.81 5.20 19.85
CA ILE A 120 -39.51 4.07 20.76
C ILE A 120 -40.07 4.43 22.12
N ALA A 121 -41.20 3.83 22.49
CA ALA A 121 -41.73 3.97 23.84
C ALA A 121 -40.78 3.28 24.83
N THR A 122 -40.30 4.03 25.82
CA THR A 122 -39.67 3.38 26.96
C THR A 122 -40.78 2.55 27.66
N PRO A 123 -40.60 1.21 27.82
CA PRO A 123 -41.61 0.42 28.47
C PRO A 123 -41.88 1.05 29.83
N VAL A 124 -43.13 1.50 30.06
CA VAL A 124 -43.55 1.88 31.39
C VAL A 124 -43.62 0.59 32.20
N GLU A 125 -42.53 0.25 32.90
CA GLU A 125 -42.53 -0.80 33.88
C GLU A 125 -43.54 -0.37 34.93
N THR A 126 -44.67 -1.04 34.89
CA THR A 126 -45.85 -0.77 35.76
C THR A 126 -45.45 -0.61 37.20
N ALA A 127 -46.05 0.36 37.87
CA ALA A 127 -45.72 0.87 39.19
C ALA A 127 -45.80 -0.14 40.39
N VAL A 128 -45.73 -1.44 40.11
CA VAL A 128 -45.79 -2.54 41.13
C VAL A 128 -44.52 -3.38 41.01
N GLY A 129 -43.39 -2.75 40.92
CA GLY A 129 -42.12 -3.47 40.94
C GLY A 129 -40.98 -2.57 40.51
N ARG A 130 -40.56 -1.65 41.34
CA ARG A 130 -39.15 -1.24 41.32
C ARG A 130 -38.39 -2.53 41.60
N SER A 131 -38.03 -3.23 40.55
CA SER A 131 -37.23 -4.43 40.65
C SER A 131 -36.02 -4.04 41.48
N SER A 132 -35.79 -4.73 42.59
CA SER A 132 -34.64 -4.50 43.46
C SER A 132 -33.32 -4.48 42.69
N GLU A 133 -33.32 -5.10 41.55
CA GLU A 133 -32.22 -5.20 40.59
C GLU A 133 -31.95 -3.88 39.86
N ILE A 134 -32.99 -3.19 39.35
CA ILE A 134 -32.84 -1.88 38.67
C ILE A 134 -32.37 -0.84 39.69
N GLU A 135 -32.89 -0.85 40.90
CA GLU A 135 -32.48 0.09 41.95
C GLU A 135 -31.03 -0.21 42.45
N ALA A 136 -30.65 -1.49 42.49
CA ALA A 136 -29.26 -1.88 42.76
C ALA A 136 -28.31 -1.38 41.64
N LEU A 137 -28.67 -1.58 40.36
CA LEU A 137 -27.93 -1.08 39.22
C LEU A 137 -27.83 0.44 39.19
N ARG A 138 -28.94 1.14 39.50
CA ARG A 138 -28.97 2.59 39.64
C ARG A 138 -27.92 3.09 40.64
N ARG A 139 -27.89 2.47 41.83
CA ARG A 139 -26.95 2.81 42.90
C ARG A 139 -25.50 2.50 42.45
N ALA A 140 -25.27 1.36 41.83
CA ALA A 140 -23.95 0.97 41.34
C ALA A 140 -23.43 1.93 40.29
N VAL A 141 -24.27 2.33 39.31
CA VAL A 141 -23.92 3.30 38.26
C VAL A 141 -23.62 4.68 38.87
N MET A 142 -24.46 5.14 39.82
CA MET A 142 -24.23 6.40 40.53
C MET A 142 -22.94 6.40 41.34
N GLN A 143 -22.62 5.32 42.01
CA GLN A 143 -21.39 5.17 42.80
C GLN A 143 -20.17 5.18 41.87
N GLN A 144 -20.27 4.47 40.76
CA GLN A 144 -19.18 4.41 39.78
C GLN A 144 -18.98 5.76 39.06
N PHE A 145 -20.07 6.49 38.78
CA PHE A 145 -20.01 7.82 38.23
C PHE A 145 -19.43 8.85 39.21
N ASP A 146 -19.80 8.78 40.49
CA ASP A 146 -19.16 9.62 41.54
C ASP A 146 -17.66 9.35 41.63
N HIS A 147 -17.25 8.09 41.57
CA HIS A 147 -15.84 7.71 41.53
C HIS A 147 -15.14 8.25 40.26
N TYR A 148 -15.80 8.17 39.10
CA TYR A 148 -15.29 8.71 37.83
C TYR A 148 -15.10 10.24 37.91
N VAL A 149 -16.08 10.98 38.39
CA VAL A 149 -16.00 12.46 38.53
C VAL A 149 -14.87 12.86 39.50
N LYS A 150 -14.69 12.13 40.62
CA LYS A 150 -13.58 12.38 41.56
C LYS A 150 -12.18 12.17 40.91
N LEU A 151 -12.08 11.26 39.96
CA LEU A 151 -10.83 11.00 39.24
C LEU A 151 -10.63 11.98 38.07
N ASN A 152 -11.70 12.42 37.43
CA ASN A 152 -11.67 13.26 36.24
C ASN A 152 -11.90 14.73 36.57
N LYS A 153 -10.82 15.48 36.77
CA LYS A 153 -10.85 16.91 37.10
C LYS A 153 -11.48 17.82 36.04
N LYS A 154 -11.85 17.30 34.88
CA LYS A 154 -12.48 18.07 33.78
C LYS A 154 -13.99 18.22 33.96
N ILE A 155 -14.61 17.43 34.79
CA ILE A 155 -16.06 17.45 35.05
C ILE A 155 -16.29 18.22 36.35
N PRO A 156 -17.12 19.31 36.32
CA PRO A 156 -17.47 20.06 37.53
C PRO A 156 -18.24 19.16 38.53
N PRO A 157 -17.92 19.23 39.82
CA PRO A 157 -18.62 18.41 40.86
C PRO A 157 -20.11 18.71 40.98
N GLU A 158 -20.56 19.87 40.52
CA GLU A 158 -21.98 20.29 40.54
C GLU A 158 -22.87 19.38 39.69
N ILE A 159 -22.29 18.72 38.69
CA ILE A 159 -23.00 17.74 37.86
C ILE A 159 -23.51 16.56 38.68
N LEU A 160 -22.78 16.12 39.71
CA LEU A 160 -23.25 15.05 40.62
C LEU A 160 -24.53 15.45 41.32
N THR A 161 -24.66 16.69 41.77
CA THR A 161 -25.85 17.21 42.46
C THR A 161 -27.05 17.22 41.51
N SER A 162 -26.84 17.71 40.28
CA SER A 162 -27.88 17.72 39.24
C SER A 162 -28.36 16.32 38.85
N ILE A 163 -27.43 15.38 38.69
CA ILE A 163 -27.76 13.99 38.33
C ILE A 163 -28.43 13.25 39.47
N SER A 164 -28.01 13.48 40.72
CA SER A 164 -28.60 12.83 41.90
C SER A 164 -30.05 13.23 42.14
N SER A 165 -30.50 14.37 41.62
CA SER A 165 -31.90 14.85 41.69
C SER A 165 -32.82 14.21 40.66
N ILE A 166 -32.34 13.36 39.77
CA ILE A 166 -33.13 12.72 38.71
C ILE A 166 -33.75 11.43 39.22
N ASP A 167 -35.05 11.39 39.37
CA ASP A 167 -35.81 10.23 39.84
C ASP A 167 -36.02 9.17 38.73
N ASP A 168 -36.20 9.62 37.48
CA ASP A 168 -36.38 8.72 36.35
C ASP A 168 -35.05 8.02 35.95
N VAL A 169 -35.05 6.70 36.09
CA VAL A 169 -33.85 5.89 35.88
C VAL A 169 -33.37 5.90 34.43
N GLY A 170 -34.28 5.99 33.48
CA GLY A 170 -33.95 6.10 32.07
C GLY A 170 -33.28 7.42 31.71
N ARG A 171 -33.85 8.52 32.24
CA ARG A 171 -33.29 9.88 32.13
C ARG A 171 -31.92 9.98 32.83
N LEU A 172 -31.79 9.34 34.01
CA LEU A 172 -30.51 9.27 34.73
C LEU A 172 -29.41 8.65 33.83
N ALA A 173 -29.69 7.50 33.25
CA ALA A 173 -28.75 6.79 32.39
C ALA A 173 -28.32 7.62 31.18
N ASP A 174 -29.28 8.26 30.52
CA ASP A 174 -29.04 9.11 29.35
C ASP A 174 -28.22 10.36 29.69
N THR A 175 -28.50 10.97 30.82
CA THR A 175 -27.75 12.14 31.30
C THR A 175 -26.29 11.77 31.63
N ILE A 176 -26.06 10.63 32.29
CA ILE A 176 -24.69 10.16 32.56
C ILE A 176 -23.96 9.86 31.24
N ALA A 177 -24.59 9.13 30.30
CA ALA A 177 -24.01 8.81 29.01
C ALA A 177 -23.61 10.06 28.19
N ALA A 178 -24.39 11.13 28.28
CA ALA A 178 -24.09 12.40 27.63
C ALA A 178 -22.78 13.02 28.13
N HIS A 179 -22.48 12.88 29.43
CA HIS A 179 -21.30 13.47 30.08
C HIS A 179 -20.03 12.61 29.98
N LEU A 180 -20.14 11.36 29.53
CA LEU A 180 -18.98 10.48 29.35
C LEU A 180 -18.27 10.78 28.01
N PRO A 181 -16.92 10.77 27.96
CA PRO A 181 -16.14 10.98 26.74
C PRO A 181 -16.01 9.68 25.92
N LEU A 182 -17.11 8.96 25.76
CA LEU A 182 -17.16 7.72 24.99
C LEU A 182 -17.04 7.99 23.48
N LYS A 183 -16.52 7.01 22.75
CA LYS A 183 -16.54 7.01 21.29
C LYS A 183 -17.98 6.99 20.77
N LEU A 184 -18.18 7.50 19.57
CA LEU A 184 -19.48 7.63 18.94
C LEU A 184 -20.24 6.30 18.92
N ASP A 185 -19.60 5.20 18.51
CA ASP A 185 -20.20 3.87 18.46
C ASP A 185 -20.70 3.39 19.84
N ALA A 186 -19.91 3.64 20.90
CA ALA A 186 -20.30 3.27 22.25
C ALA A 186 -21.49 4.11 22.75
N LYS A 187 -21.56 5.40 22.42
CA LYS A 187 -22.74 6.23 22.71
C LYS A 187 -23.96 5.78 21.94
N GLN A 188 -23.80 5.40 20.67
CA GLN A 188 -24.88 4.89 19.85
C GLN A 188 -25.46 3.60 20.41
N VAL A 189 -24.61 2.66 20.83
CA VAL A 189 -25.07 1.42 21.50
C VAL A 189 -25.96 1.73 22.71
N ILE A 190 -25.61 2.73 23.53
CA ILE A 190 -26.43 3.15 24.68
C ILE A 190 -27.76 3.77 24.21
N LEU A 191 -27.75 4.52 23.11
CA LEU A 191 -28.96 5.10 22.54
C LEU A 191 -29.90 4.00 21.98
N ASP A 192 -29.36 2.97 21.34
CA ASP A 192 -30.10 1.86 20.74
C ASP A 192 -30.83 0.99 21.76
N LEU A 193 -30.30 0.92 23.00
CA LEU A 193 -30.89 0.12 24.07
C LEU A 193 -32.19 0.74 24.59
N SER A 194 -33.33 0.15 24.21
CA SER A 194 -34.67 0.59 24.65
C SER A 194 -34.98 0.18 26.10
N VAL A 195 -34.46 -0.94 26.55
CA VAL A 195 -34.66 -1.48 27.91
C VAL A 195 -33.73 -0.79 28.90
N VAL A 196 -34.29 -0.18 29.92
CA VAL A 196 -33.55 0.62 30.93
C VAL A 196 -32.49 -0.23 31.68
N LYS A 197 -32.82 -1.49 32.02
CA LYS A 197 -31.85 -2.41 32.67
C LYS A 197 -30.60 -2.62 31.83
N ALA A 198 -30.76 -3.01 30.55
CA ALA A 198 -29.65 -3.25 29.64
C ALA A 198 -28.81 -2.00 29.43
N ARG A 199 -29.45 -0.82 29.41
CA ARG A 199 -28.79 0.48 29.29
C ARG A 199 -27.92 0.76 30.53
N LEU A 200 -28.43 0.50 31.73
CA LEU A 200 -27.66 0.67 32.98
C LEU A 200 -26.47 -0.29 33.05
N GLU A 201 -26.67 -1.56 32.65
CA GLU A 201 -25.60 -2.55 32.60
C GLU A 201 -24.47 -2.13 31.66
N ASN A 202 -24.82 -1.73 30.44
CA ASN A 202 -23.82 -1.23 29.47
C ASN A 202 -23.13 0.03 29.99
N LEU A 203 -23.88 0.96 30.55
CA LEU A 203 -23.33 2.21 31.11
C LEU A 203 -22.37 1.92 32.27
N TYR A 204 -22.69 0.96 33.14
CA TYR A 204 -21.81 0.52 34.24
C TYR A 204 -20.48 -0.02 33.69
N GLU A 205 -20.54 -0.88 32.67
CA GLU A 205 -19.34 -1.45 32.02
C GLU A 205 -18.47 -0.32 31.38
N GLN A 206 -19.07 0.64 30.71
CA GLN A 206 -18.30 1.76 30.14
C GLN A 206 -17.68 2.64 31.23
N LEU A 207 -18.39 2.92 32.32
CA LEU A 207 -17.86 3.66 33.45
C LEU A 207 -16.70 2.93 34.13
N GLU A 208 -16.77 1.61 34.28
CA GLU A 208 -15.71 0.80 34.87
C GLU A 208 -14.44 0.90 34.05
N ARG A 209 -14.56 0.77 32.72
CA ARG A 209 -13.43 0.92 31.78
C ARG A 209 -12.79 2.31 31.86
N GLU A 210 -13.61 3.35 31.91
CA GLU A 210 -13.11 4.74 31.97
C GLU A 210 -12.40 5.00 33.32
N VAL A 211 -12.92 4.48 34.42
CA VAL A 211 -12.30 4.57 35.75
C VAL A 211 -10.95 3.85 35.77
N ASP A 212 -10.87 2.68 35.17
CA ASP A 212 -9.61 1.93 35.07
C ASP A 212 -8.54 2.69 34.26
N ILE A 213 -8.94 3.29 33.15
CA ILE A 213 -8.03 4.12 32.33
C ILE A 213 -7.50 5.29 33.17
N LEU A 214 -8.37 5.99 33.89
CA LEU A 214 -7.96 7.13 34.74
C LEU A 214 -7.06 6.68 35.91
N ASN A 215 -7.29 5.51 36.48
CA ASN A 215 -6.43 4.96 37.52
C ASN A 215 -5.03 4.60 36.99
N VAL A 216 -4.93 4.06 35.77
CA VAL A 216 -3.66 3.80 35.10
C VAL A 216 -2.94 5.10 34.81
N ASP A 217 -3.64 6.11 34.29
CA ASP A 217 -3.05 7.44 34.02
C ASP A 217 -2.52 8.09 35.31
N LYS A 218 -3.27 8.01 36.40
CA LYS A 218 -2.83 8.49 37.72
C LYS A 218 -1.58 7.74 38.22
N LYS A 219 -1.51 6.41 38.01
CA LYS A 219 -0.30 5.62 38.37
C LYS A 219 0.89 6.02 37.52
N ILE A 220 0.70 6.24 36.22
CA ILE A 220 1.75 6.71 35.31
C ILE A 220 2.25 8.08 35.73
N ARG A 221 1.35 9.06 35.92
CA ARG A 221 1.71 10.41 36.39
C ARG A 221 2.42 10.39 37.76
N GLY A 222 1.96 9.54 38.68
CA GLY A 222 2.61 9.35 39.98
C GLY A 222 4.01 8.75 39.86
N ARG A 223 4.25 7.89 38.85
CA ARG A 223 5.57 7.29 38.56
C ARG A 223 6.47 8.35 37.94
N VAL A 224 5.98 9.10 36.96
CA VAL A 224 6.69 10.21 36.30
C VAL A 224 7.03 11.30 37.32
N LYS A 225 6.09 11.68 38.21
CA LYS A 225 6.36 12.67 39.25
C LYS A 225 7.44 12.20 40.22
N ARG A 226 7.41 10.94 40.68
CA ARG A 226 8.46 10.38 41.55
C ARG A 226 9.81 10.30 40.84
N GLN A 227 9.82 10.02 39.52
CA GLN A 227 11.04 10.02 38.72
C GLN A 227 11.59 11.45 38.56
N MET A 228 10.72 12.45 38.36
CA MET A 228 11.10 13.86 38.33
C MET A 228 11.62 14.37 39.67
N GLU A 229 10.94 14.01 40.78
CA GLU A 229 11.39 14.36 42.15
C GLU A 229 12.75 13.70 42.48
N LYS A 230 12.98 12.47 42.03
CA LYS A 230 14.28 11.79 42.14
C LYS A 230 15.33 12.50 41.28
N ASN A 231 15.00 12.81 40.05
CA ASN A 231 15.90 13.54 39.14
C ASN A 231 16.20 14.95 39.67
N GLN A 232 15.19 15.66 40.24
CA GLN A 232 15.40 16.96 40.90
C GLN A 232 16.30 16.87 42.14
N ARG A 233 16.17 15.80 42.91
CA ARG A 233 17.00 15.56 44.09
C ARG A 233 18.46 15.20 43.68
N ASP A 234 18.59 14.32 42.71
CA ASP A 234 19.88 13.95 42.13
C ASP A 234 20.54 15.19 41.46
N PHE A 235 19.71 16.03 40.87
CA PHE A 235 20.11 17.32 40.36
C PHE A 235 20.62 18.31 41.43
N TYR A 236 19.86 18.50 42.52
CA TYR A 236 20.24 19.37 43.60
C TYR A 236 21.53 18.91 44.28
N LEU A 237 21.72 17.58 44.44
CA LEU A 237 22.96 16.99 44.93
C LEU A 237 24.11 17.22 43.94
N ASN A 238 23.88 17.06 42.63
CA ASN A 238 24.86 17.37 41.61
C ASN A 238 25.23 18.85 41.54
N GLU A 239 24.28 19.78 41.78
CA GLU A 239 24.52 21.22 41.87
C GLU A 239 25.34 21.57 43.12
N GLN A 240 25.09 20.92 44.26
CA GLN A 240 25.92 21.09 45.44
C GLN A 240 27.33 20.55 45.17
N VAL A 241 27.46 19.38 44.51
CA VAL A 241 28.79 18.87 44.12
C VAL A 241 29.49 19.80 43.15
N LYS A 242 28.76 20.35 42.18
CA LYS A 242 29.32 21.35 41.22
C LYS A 242 29.70 22.67 41.91
N ALA A 243 28.88 23.15 42.85
CA ALA A 243 29.24 24.35 43.61
C ALA A 243 30.50 24.13 44.43
N ILE A 244 30.64 22.91 45.04
CA ILE A 244 31.85 22.53 45.76
C ILE A 244 33.03 22.36 44.82
N GLN A 245 32.82 21.76 43.63
CA GLN A 245 33.87 21.61 42.60
C GLN A 245 34.27 22.97 42.02
N LYS A 246 33.33 23.93 41.91
CA LYS A 246 33.62 25.32 41.46
C LYS A 246 34.44 26.10 42.49
N GLU A 247 34.22 25.89 43.78
CA GLU A 247 35.06 26.44 44.86
C GLU A 247 36.43 25.76 44.93
N LEU A 248 36.56 24.51 44.49
CA LEU A 248 37.79 23.75 44.38
C LEU A 248 38.58 24.01 43.09
N GLY A 249 38.07 24.84 42.15
CA GLY A 249 38.81 25.28 40.97
C GLY A 249 38.88 24.34 39.79
N GLU A 250 38.12 23.23 39.77
CA GLU A 250 38.01 22.30 38.64
C GLU A 250 36.67 22.48 37.87
N GLY A 251 36.66 23.40 36.90
CA GLY A 251 35.46 23.68 36.07
C GLY A 251 35.33 22.77 34.88
N GLU A 252 34.56 21.64 34.98
CA GLU A 252 34.14 20.81 33.82
C GLU A 252 33.36 21.60 32.78
N GLU A 253 32.60 22.62 33.16
CA GLU A 253 31.78 23.45 32.26
C GLU A 253 32.60 24.32 31.30
N GLY A 254 33.73 24.81 31.75
CA GLY A 254 34.74 25.52 30.90
C GLY A 254 35.33 24.61 29.84
N ALA A 255 35.62 23.37 30.22
CA ALA A 255 36.18 22.35 29.34
C ALA A 255 35.24 21.93 28.22
N ASP A 256 33.93 21.77 28.50
CA ASP A 256 32.89 21.42 27.52
C ASP A 256 32.72 22.51 26.44
N ILE A 257 32.71 23.77 26.85
CA ILE A 257 32.56 24.91 25.92
C ILE A 257 33.84 25.07 25.08
N GLU A 258 35.02 24.90 25.70
CA GLU A 258 36.29 24.88 24.97
C GLU A 258 36.39 23.71 23.98
N GLU A 259 35.86 22.54 24.35
CA GLU A 259 35.81 21.38 23.47
C GLU A 259 34.91 21.66 22.25
N ILE A 260 33.73 22.23 22.44
CA ILE A 260 32.86 22.62 21.33
C ILE A 260 33.54 23.66 20.44
N GLU A 261 34.24 24.64 21.01
CA GLU A 261 34.98 25.65 20.25
C GLU A 261 36.14 25.02 19.42
N LYS A 262 36.86 24.07 20.00
CA LYS A 262 37.86 23.28 19.27
C LYS A 262 37.24 22.47 18.15
N LYS A 263 36.11 21.82 18.40
CA LYS A 263 35.35 21.06 17.38
C LYS A 263 34.92 21.94 16.22
N ILE A 264 34.39 23.15 16.49
CA ILE A 264 34.02 24.13 15.46
C ILE A 264 35.22 24.49 14.57
N LYS A 265 36.38 24.73 15.16
CA LYS A 265 37.62 25.06 14.41
C LYS A 265 38.13 23.88 13.56
N ILE A 266 38.01 22.62 14.07
CA ILE A 266 38.45 21.42 13.37
C ILE A 266 37.51 21.00 12.23
N ALA A 267 36.18 21.28 12.35
CA ALA A 267 35.14 20.85 11.40
C ALA A 267 35.29 21.44 9.99
N LYS A 268 36.14 22.48 9.81
CA LYS A 268 36.39 23.15 8.50
C LYS A 268 35.08 23.51 7.76
N MET A 269 34.16 24.13 8.48
CA MET A 269 32.87 24.59 7.96
C MET A 269 33.03 25.71 6.93
N PRO A 270 32.11 25.87 5.98
CA PRO A 270 31.99 27.08 5.16
C PRO A 270 31.82 28.34 6.04
N PRO A 271 32.14 29.54 5.53
CA PRO A 271 32.10 30.77 6.29
C PRO A 271 30.74 31.04 6.98
N ASP A 272 29.64 30.78 6.28
CA ASP A 272 28.30 31.03 6.78
C ASP A 272 27.90 30.02 7.90
N ALA A 273 28.18 28.74 7.70
CA ALA A 273 27.98 27.71 8.73
C ALA A 273 28.83 27.98 9.99
N ARG A 274 30.07 28.40 9.80
CA ARG A 274 30.98 28.74 10.89
C ARG A 274 30.47 29.96 11.65
N LYS A 275 30.08 31.04 10.94
CA LYS A 275 29.53 32.26 11.55
C LYS A 275 28.26 31.94 12.36
N LYS A 276 27.41 31.07 11.85
CA LYS A 276 26.20 30.59 12.54
C LYS A 276 26.59 29.81 13.81
N ALA A 277 27.48 28.85 13.71
CA ALA A 277 27.95 28.06 14.85
C ALA A 277 28.59 28.93 15.94
N GLU A 278 29.44 29.88 15.56
CA GLU A 278 30.05 30.83 16.50
C GLU A 278 29.03 31.75 17.15
N SER A 279 28.00 32.18 16.42
CA SER A 279 26.89 32.98 16.97
C SER A 279 26.08 32.19 18.01
N GLU A 280 25.73 30.95 17.71
CA GLU A 280 25.00 30.08 18.63
C GLU A 280 25.86 29.68 19.84
N LEU A 281 27.17 29.51 19.66
CA LEU A 281 28.10 29.28 20.76
C LEU A 281 28.20 30.52 21.71
N LYS A 282 28.15 31.74 21.16
CA LYS A 282 28.10 32.93 21.97
C LYS A 282 26.82 32.99 22.81
N LYS A 283 25.67 32.61 22.23
CA LYS A 283 24.42 32.50 22.97
C LYS A 283 24.51 31.43 24.06
N LEU A 284 25.06 30.28 23.76
CA LEU A 284 25.24 29.17 24.73
C LEU A 284 26.08 29.61 25.94
N LYS A 285 27.14 30.37 25.69
CA LYS A 285 28.00 30.95 26.77
C LYS A 285 27.25 31.87 27.73
N LEU A 286 26.15 32.52 27.27
CA LEU A 286 25.35 33.45 28.06
C LEU A 286 24.12 32.80 28.71
N MET A 287 23.77 31.55 28.30
CA MET A 287 22.63 30.82 28.82
C MET A 287 23.00 30.03 30.08
N SER A 288 22.01 29.84 30.94
CA SER A 288 22.18 28.90 32.07
C SER A 288 22.31 27.48 31.50
N PRO A 289 23.32 26.71 31.86
CA PRO A 289 23.55 25.33 31.35
C PRO A 289 22.38 24.39 31.53
N MET A 290 21.54 24.67 32.50
CA MET A 290 20.39 23.87 32.90
C MET A 290 19.09 24.27 32.20
N SER A 291 19.10 25.26 31.33
CA SER A 291 17.92 25.68 30.61
C SER A 291 17.63 24.68 29.44
N ALA A 292 16.36 24.47 29.20
CA ALA A 292 15.94 23.66 28.02
C ALA A 292 16.47 24.27 26.71
N GLU A 293 16.57 25.59 26.64
CA GLU A 293 17.12 26.30 25.48
C GLU A 293 18.60 26.01 25.27
N ALA A 294 19.41 25.96 26.35
CA ALA A 294 20.83 25.61 26.24
C ALA A 294 21.02 24.21 25.66
N THR A 295 20.18 23.25 26.05
CA THR A 295 20.20 21.89 25.49
C THR A 295 19.87 21.90 24.00
N VAL A 296 18.87 22.68 23.56
CA VAL A 296 18.51 22.80 22.13
C VAL A 296 19.67 23.42 21.34
N VAL A 297 20.25 24.52 21.85
CA VAL A 297 21.38 25.19 21.19
C VAL A 297 22.61 24.29 21.13
N ARG A 298 22.91 23.54 22.19
CA ARG A 298 23.99 22.57 22.22
C ARG A 298 23.80 21.48 21.19
N THR A 299 22.61 20.85 21.16
CA THR A 299 22.28 19.83 20.16
C THR A 299 22.41 20.36 18.74
N TYR A 300 22.00 21.61 18.50
CA TYR A 300 22.15 22.26 17.20
C TYR A 300 23.63 22.41 16.79
N ILE A 301 24.48 22.88 17.71
CA ILE A 301 25.91 23.01 17.45
C ILE A 301 26.54 21.64 17.21
N ASP A 302 26.19 20.63 18.00
CA ASP A 302 26.67 19.25 17.83
C ASP A 302 26.31 18.68 16.45
N VAL A 303 25.09 18.96 15.97
CA VAL A 303 24.66 18.58 14.60
C VAL A 303 25.52 19.31 13.57
N LEU A 304 25.69 20.63 13.67
CA LEU A 304 26.54 21.42 12.75
C LEU A 304 27.97 20.90 12.68
N VAL A 305 28.57 20.63 13.84
CA VAL A 305 29.94 20.11 13.93
C VAL A 305 30.03 18.68 13.41
N GLY A 306 28.98 17.88 13.60
CA GLY A 306 28.92 16.48 13.17
C GLY A 306 28.78 16.30 11.66
N LEU A 307 28.41 17.35 10.91
CA LEU A 307 28.30 17.27 9.45
C LEU A 307 29.68 17.23 8.77
N PRO A 308 29.84 16.41 7.74
CA PRO A 308 31.10 16.23 7.04
C PRO A 308 31.36 17.34 6.00
N TRP A 309 31.60 18.58 6.44
CA TRP A 309 31.74 19.74 5.57
C TRP A 309 32.86 19.62 4.54
N SER A 310 34.01 19.07 4.93
CA SER A 310 35.21 18.99 4.07
C SER A 310 35.79 17.59 3.94
N LYS A 311 35.34 16.62 4.72
CA LYS A 311 35.94 15.29 4.79
C LYS A 311 35.49 14.43 3.62
N LYS A 312 36.37 14.10 2.70
CA LYS A 312 36.14 13.24 1.53
C LYS A 312 36.88 11.90 1.65
N THR A 313 36.25 10.83 1.13
CA THR A 313 36.98 9.58 0.86
C THR A 313 37.76 9.69 -0.45
N LYS A 314 38.86 8.99 -0.55
CA LYS A 314 39.65 8.88 -1.79
C LYS A 314 38.86 8.05 -2.79
N ILE A 315 38.48 8.65 -3.92
CA ILE A 315 37.75 7.95 -4.97
C ILE A 315 38.76 7.12 -5.76
N LYS A 316 38.40 5.88 -6.06
CA LYS A 316 39.16 5.02 -6.97
C LYS A 316 38.66 5.27 -8.39
N HIS A 317 39.56 5.63 -9.28
CA HIS A 317 39.26 5.91 -10.69
C HIS A 317 39.66 4.76 -11.63
N ASP A 318 39.75 3.55 -11.13
CA ASP A 318 40.12 2.36 -11.90
C ASP A 318 38.87 1.67 -12.44
N LEU A 319 38.57 1.87 -13.72
CA LEU A 319 37.44 1.24 -14.39
C LEU A 319 37.59 -0.28 -14.50
N GLY A 320 38.81 -0.78 -14.71
CA GLY A 320 39.06 -2.23 -14.76
C GLY A 320 38.77 -2.89 -13.42
N ASN A 321 39.15 -2.23 -12.30
CA ASN A 321 38.78 -2.69 -10.96
C ASN A 321 37.25 -2.59 -10.75
N ALA A 322 36.60 -1.55 -11.27
CA ALA A 322 35.14 -1.43 -11.15
C ALA A 322 34.41 -2.56 -11.87
N GLU A 323 34.80 -2.88 -13.07
CA GLU A 323 34.29 -4.01 -13.84
C GLU A 323 34.55 -5.35 -13.15
N ALA A 324 35.76 -5.56 -12.63
CA ALA A 324 36.10 -6.77 -11.89
C ALA A 324 35.22 -6.95 -10.62
N VAL A 325 35.01 -5.90 -9.83
CA VAL A 325 34.14 -5.92 -8.64
C VAL A 325 32.69 -6.22 -9.03
N LEU A 326 32.15 -5.59 -10.07
CA LEU A 326 30.79 -5.85 -10.54
C LEU A 326 30.62 -7.29 -11.02
N ASN A 327 31.62 -7.86 -11.69
CA ASN A 327 31.62 -9.24 -12.17
C ASN A 327 31.80 -10.26 -11.03
N GLU A 328 32.56 -9.92 -10.00
CA GLU A 328 32.73 -10.76 -8.81
C GLU A 328 31.44 -10.80 -7.97
N ASP A 329 30.80 -9.65 -7.77
CA ASP A 329 29.66 -9.53 -6.86
C ASP A 329 28.30 -9.91 -7.54
N HIS A 330 28.21 -9.89 -8.89
CA HIS A 330 26.97 -10.12 -9.64
C HIS A 330 27.16 -11.06 -10.82
N TYR A 331 26.30 -12.08 -10.91
CA TYR A 331 26.25 -12.97 -12.06
C TYR A 331 25.34 -12.42 -13.16
N GLY A 332 25.76 -12.51 -14.42
CA GLY A 332 24.99 -11.98 -15.55
C GLY A 332 24.88 -10.46 -15.51
N LEU A 333 23.78 -9.92 -15.98
CA LEU A 333 23.48 -8.47 -16.04
C LEU A 333 24.50 -7.65 -16.86
N GLU A 334 25.09 -8.24 -17.92
CA GLU A 334 26.19 -7.65 -18.68
C GLU A 334 25.84 -6.21 -19.14
N LYS A 335 24.69 -6.01 -19.79
CA LYS A 335 24.25 -4.68 -20.24
C LYS A 335 24.14 -3.65 -19.11
N VAL A 336 23.69 -4.10 -17.93
CA VAL A 336 23.56 -3.24 -16.74
C VAL A 336 24.92 -2.82 -16.22
N LYS A 337 25.86 -3.78 -16.16
CA LYS A 337 27.25 -3.54 -15.75
C LYS A 337 27.96 -2.59 -16.72
N ASP A 338 27.81 -2.82 -18.03
CA ASP A 338 28.41 -1.94 -19.06
C ASP A 338 27.91 -0.52 -18.90
N ARG A 339 26.58 -0.32 -18.73
CA ARG A 339 26.01 1.03 -18.52
C ARG A 339 26.51 1.68 -17.22
N ILE A 340 26.71 0.90 -16.15
CA ILE A 340 27.30 1.43 -14.91
C ILE A 340 28.75 1.83 -15.13
N VAL A 341 29.52 1.03 -15.86
CA VAL A 341 30.94 1.33 -16.16
C VAL A 341 31.05 2.56 -17.09
N GLU A 342 30.20 2.66 -18.11
CA GLU A 342 30.07 3.85 -18.96
C GLU A 342 29.79 5.12 -18.12
N TYR A 343 28.82 5.03 -17.23
CA TYR A 343 28.50 6.14 -16.31
C TYR A 343 29.68 6.54 -15.44
N LEU A 344 30.38 5.57 -14.87
CA LEU A 344 31.59 5.82 -14.06
C LEU A 344 32.73 6.41 -14.88
N ALA A 345 32.85 6.00 -16.16
CA ALA A 345 33.85 6.56 -17.08
C ALA A 345 33.61 8.06 -17.38
N VAL A 346 32.35 8.42 -17.59
CA VAL A 346 31.97 9.82 -17.78
C VAL A 346 32.28 10.65 -16.52
N GLN A 347 31.93 10.13 -15.35
CA GLN A 347 32.21 10.80 -14.06
C GLN A 347 33.69 11.09 -13.83
N GLN A 348 34.60 10.28 -14.36
CA GLN A 348 36.05 10.50 -14.22
C GLN A 348 36.58 11.69 -15.02
N ARG A 349 35.85 12.10 -16.07
CA ARG A 349 36.27 13.18 -17.00
C ARG A 349 35.68 14.53 -16.68
N VAL A 350 34.61 14.55 -15.82
CA VAL A 350 33.88 15.78 -15.50
C VAL A 350 34.13 16.14 -14.03
N ASP A 351 34.64 17.35 -13.79
CA ASP A 351 34.98 17.83 -12.43
C ASP A 351 33.76 18.01 -11.52
N LYS A 352 32.58 18.23 -12.07
CA LYS A 352 31.30 18.28 -11.35
C LYS A 352 30.30 17.31 -11.98
N LEU A 353 29.67 16.51 -11.12
CA LEU A 353 28.62 15.58 -11.49
C LEU A 353 27.37 16.34 -12.03
N LYS A 354 27.34 16.60 -13.32
CA LYS A 354 26.15 17.10 -14.03
C LYS A 354 25.40 15.98 -14.76
N ALA A 355 25.83 14.73 -14.59
CA ALA A 355 25.22 13.57 -15.22
C ALA A 355 23.85 13.24 -14.58
N PRO A 356 22.90 12.71 -15.35
CA PRO A 356 21.64 12.16 -14.81
C PRO A 356 21.92 11.12 -13.72
N ILE A 357 21.00 10.98 -12.79
CA ILE A 357 21.14 10.03 -11.67
C ILE A 357 20.81 8.63 -12.17
N LEU A 358 21.63 7.64 -11.82
CA LEU A 358 21.33 6.26 -12.15
C LEU A 358 20.09 5.78 -11.40
N CYS A 359 19.07 5.32 -12.13
CA CYS A 359 17.87 4.72 -11.59
C CYS A 359 17.75 3.25 -12.01
N LEU A 360 17.93 2.34 -11.05
CA LEU A 360 17.83 0.91 -11.28
C LEU A 360 16.37 0.46 -11.13
N VAL A 361 15.69 0.17 -12.24
CA VAL A 361 14.28 -0.23 -12.25
C VAL A 361 14.14 -1.71 -12.56
N GLY A 362 13.36 -2.43 -11.79
CA GLY A 362 13.11 -3.86 -12.05
C GLY A 362 12.41 -4.56 -10.89
N PRO A 363 12.00 -5.81 -11.06
CA PRO A 363 11.26 -6.56 -10.06
C PRO A 363 12.06 -6.73 -8.75
N PRO A 364 11.36 -7.05 -7.64
CA PRO A 364 12.03 -7.26 -6.36
C PRO A 364 12.97 -8.48 -6.41
N GLY A 365 14.13 -8.35 -5.75
CA GLY A 365 15.09 -9.45 -5.64
C GLY A 365 16.05 -9.65 -6.82
N VAL A 366 16.11 -8.74 -7.79
CA VAL A 366 17.06 -8.79 -8.91
C VAL A 366 18.41 -8.12 -8.60
N GLY A 367 18.67 -7.73 -7.36
CA GLY A 367 19.98 -7.23 -6.95
C GLY A 367 20.17 -5.72 -7.06
N LYS A 368 19.13 -4.90 -7.21
CA LYS A 368 19.23 -3.43 -7.32
C LYS A 368 20.02 -2.80 -6.17
N THR A 369 19.68 -3.14 -4.94
CA THR A 369 20.33 -2.59 -3.74
C THR A 369 21.76 -3.09 -3.61
N SER A 370 22.07 -4.34 -3.98
CA SER A 370 23.43 -4.88 -3.96
C SER A 370 24.30 -4.29 -5.06
N LEU A 371 23.75 -3.96 -6.23
CA LEU A 371 24.47 -3.21 -7.27
C LEU A 371 24.95 -1.85 -6.75
N GLY A 372 24.09 -1.12 -6.02
CA GLY A 372 24.48 0.14 -5.37
C GLY A 372 25.65 -0.05 -4.38
N GLN A 373 25.66 -1.15 -3.62
CA GLN A 373 26.78 -1.47 -2.73
C GLN A 373 28.06 -1.77 -3.50
N SER A 374 27.96 -2.53 -4.60
CA SER A 374 29.12 -2.87 -5.42
C SER A 374 29.69 -1.65 -6.14
N ILE A 375 28.84 -0.71 -6.59
CA ILE A 375 29.30 0.58 -7.14
C ILE A 375 30.07 1.37 -6.07
N ALA A 376 29.57 1.41 -4.82
CA ALA A 376 30.27 2.07 -3.73
C ALA A 376 31.62 1.41 -3.42
N LYS A 377 31.68 0.07 -3.40
CA LYS A 377 32.91 -0.74 -3.21
C LYS A 377 33.92 -0.46 -4.34
N ALA A 378 33.45 -0.46 -5.58
CA ALA A 378 34.26 -0.21 -6.76
C ALA A 378 34.88 1.19 -6.78
N THR A 379 34.09 2.20 -6.44
CA THR A 379 34.54 3.60 -6.41
C THR A 379 35.26 4.00 -5.12
N GLY A 380 35.28 3.15 -4.10
CA GLY A 380 35.84 3.45 -2.78
C GLY A 380 35.04 4.49 -1.98
N ARG A 381 33.80 4.74 -2.37
CA ARG A 381 32.88 5.63 -1.65
C ARG A 381 32.25 4.91 -0.47
N LYS A 382 31.94 5.65 0.60
CA LYS A 382 31.10 5.06 1.66
C LYS A 382 29.67 4.88 1.15
N TYR A 383 29.07 3.77 1.53
CA TYR A 383 27.71 3.44 1.15
C TYR A 383 26.69 3.92 2.20
N VAL A 384 25.67 4.63 1.74
CA VAL A 384 24.54 5.08 2.55
C VAL A 384 23.25 4.65 1.86
N ARG A 385 22.28 4.13 2.62
CA ARG A 385 20.96 3.76 2.11
C ARG A 385 19.88 4.53 2.82
N MET A 386 18.99 5.13 2.07
CA MET A 386 17.78 5.79 2.55
C MET A 386 16.56 5.18 1.85
N ALA A 387 15.67 4.57 2.63
CA ALA A 387 14.41 4.06 2.09
C ALA A 387 13.42 5.22 1.97
N LEU A 388 12.86 5.39 0.77
CA LEU A 388 11.86 6.42 0.47
C LEU A 388 10.43 5.86 0.59
N GLY A 389 10.27 4.54 0.59
CA GLY A 389 8.97 3.89 0.70
C GLY A 389 8.24 4.26 1.98
N GLY A 390 7.05 4.87 1.82
CA GLY A 390 6.21 5.31 2.93
C GLY A 390 6.49 6.72 3.45
N MET A 391 7.45 7.45 2.87
CA MET A 391 7.63 8.88 3.17
C MET A 391 6.49 9.69 2.56
N ARG A 392 5.93 10.60 3.36
CA ARG A 392 4.80 11.45 2.96
C ARG A 392 5.01 12.92 3.31
N ASP A 393 5.96 13.20 4.19
CA ASP A 393 6.25 14.54 4.71
C ASP A 393 7.59 15.04 4.16
N GLU A 394 7.60 16.22 3.57
CA GLU A 394 8.78 16.91 3.09
C GLU A 394 9.82 17.12 4.22
N ALA A 395 9.34 17.31 5.44
CA ALA A 395 10.20 17.49 6.61
C ALA A 395 11.08 16.26 6.92
N GLU A 396 10.74 15.07 6.44
CA GLU A 396 11.62 13.91 6.56
C GLU A 396 12.92 14.10 5.74
N ILE A 397 12.85 14.84 4.63
CA ILE A 397 13.99 15.11 3.75
C ILE A 397 14.75 16.35 4.19
N ARG A 398 14.01 17.47 4.41
CA ARG A 398 14.53 18.80 4.73
C ARG A 398 14.62 19.12 6.23
N GLY A 399 14.16 18.23 7.11
CA GLY A 399 14.15 18.47 8.54
C GLY A 399 13.02 19.38 9.02
N HIS A 400 12.84 19.44 10.33
CA HIS A 400 11.88 20.31 10.98
C HIS A 400 12.56 21.59 11.46
N ARG A 401 11.83 22.71 11.47
CA ARG A 401 12.33 23.95 12.04
C ARG A 401 12.71 23.76 13.51
N ARG A 402 13.90 24.18 13.91
CA ARG A 402 14.48 23.98 15.26
C ARG A 402 13.65 24.58 16.42
N THR A 403 12.68 25.44 16.12
CA THR A 403 11.78 26.02 17.13
C THR A 403 10.86 24.99 17.80
N TYR A 404 10.70 23.82 17.21
CA TYR A 404 9.88 22.76 17.78
C TYR A 404 10.72 21.85 18.68
N ILE A 405 10.21 21.52 19.86
CA ILE A 405 10.85 20.58 20.78
C ILE A 405 10.89 19.18 20.11
N GLY A 406 12.08 18.62 20.02
CA GLY A 406 12.30 17.34 19.35
C GLY A 406 12.56 17.44 17.83
N ALA A 407 12.73 18.66 17.30
CA ALA A 407 13.14 18.85 15.92
C ALA A 407 14.48 18.17 15.63
N LEU A 408 14.59 17.58 14.42
CA LEU A 408 15.78 16.90 13.93
C LEU A 408 16.07 17.38 12.50
N PRO A 409 17.34 17.34 12.06
CA PRO A 409 17.68 17.58 10.67
C PRO A 409 17.04 16.52 9.76
N GLY A 410 16.93 16.82 8.49
CA GLY A 410 16.42 15.89 7.49
C GLY A 410 17.26 14.63 7.37
N LYS A 411 16.63 13.55 6.93
CA LYS A 411 17.29 12.24 6.79
C LYS A 411 18.51 12.28 5.87
N VAL A 412 18.54 13.20 4.89
CA VAL A 412 19.71 13.38 4.03
C VAL A 412 20.93 13.77 4.85
N LEU A 413 20.86 14.84 5.63
CA LEU A 413 21.97 15.30 6.46
C LEU A 413 22.28 14.35 7.62
N GLN A 414 21.27 13.73 8.24
CA GLN A 414 21.50 12.71 9.26
C GLN A 414 22.34 11.54 8.74
N ASN A 415 22.03 11.05 7.54
CA ASN A 415 22.76 9.96 6.93
C ASN A 415 24.15 10.37 6.46
N LEU A 416 24.36 11.60 6.01
CA LEU A 416 25.68 12.13 5.70
C LEU A 416 26.54 12.25 6.96
N SER A 417 25.97 12.71 8.06
CA SER A 417 26.66 12.75 9.37
C SER A 417 27.09 11.35 9.81
N LYS A 418 26.20 10.34 9.71
CA LYS A 418 26.54 8.93 10.01
C LYS A 418 27.64 8.38 9.10
N ALA A 419 27.63 8.73 7.81
CA ALA A 419 28.67 8.36 6.87
C ALA A 419 30.01 9.02 7.21
N GLY A 420 29.99 10.22 7.80
CA GLY A 420 31.15 11.00 8.17
C GLY A 420 32.03 11.42 6.99
N THR A 421 31.45 11.46 5.79
CA THR A 421 32.13 11.88 4.55
C THR A 421 31.14 12.64 3.65
N ARG A 422 31.65 13.66 2.94
CA ARG A 422 30.88 14.51 2.06
C ARG A 422 30.51 13.86 0.73
N ASN A 423 31.28 12.84 0.29
CA ASN A 423 31.18 12.21 -1.02
C ASN A 423 30.77 10.72 -0.98
N PRO A 424 29.78 10.30 -0.18
CA PRO A 424 29.34 8.92 -0.19
C PRO A 424 28.58 8.59 -1.49
N LEU A 425 28.35 7.29 -1.72
CA LEU A 425 27.28 6.85 -2.58
C LEU A 425 26.02 6.76 -1.75
N PHE A 426 24.98 7.48 -2.17
CA PHE A 426 23.71 7.58 -1.49
C PHE A 426 22.62 6.86 -2.29
N LEU A 427 22.20 5.69 -1.81
CA LEU A 427 21.16 4.90 -2.42
C LEU A 427 19.79 5.31 -1.93
N LEU A 428 18.96 5.80 -2.82
CA LEU A 428 17.56 6.14 -2.62
C LEU A 428 16.71 4.92 -3.01
N ASP A 429 16.25 4.17 -2.02
CA ASP A 429 15.58 2.89 -2.26
C ASP A 429 14.07 3.04 -2.29
N GLU A 430 13.41 2.38 -3.25
CA GLU A 430 11.95 2.35 -3.46
C GLU A 430 11.34 3.74 -3.77
N ILE A 431 11.90 4.46 -4.74
CA ILE A 431 11.42 5.80 -5.13
C ILE A 431 10.00 5.81 -5.70
N ASP A 432 9.54 4.69 -6.26
CA ASP A 432 8.17 4.50 -6.77
C ASP A 432 7.11 4.43 -5.67
N LYS A 433 7.53 4.34 -4.41
CA LYS A 433 6.62 4.29 -3.26
C LYS A 433 6.54 5.60 -2.48
N LEU A 434 7.02 6.69 -3.05
CA LEU A 434 6.80 8.02 -2.51
C LEU A 434 5.31 8.34 -2.57
N GLY A 435 4.75 8.77 -1.45
CA GLY A 435 3.37 9.23 -1.36
C GLY A 435 3.30 10.76 -1.27
N THR A 436 2.28 11.36 -1.87
CA THR A 436 1.90 12.75 -1.61
C THR A 436 0.81 12.78 -0.56
N ASP A 437 0.89 13.70 0.40
CA ASP A 437 -0.13 13.93 1.43
C ASP A 437 -0.35 15.44 1.58
N PHE A 438 -1.42 15.84 2.28
CA PHE A 438 -1.71 17.24 2.62
C PHE A 438 -0.59 17.95 3.42
N ARG A 439 0.39 17.19 3.93
CA ARG A 439 1.55 17.70 4.69
C ARG A 439 2.72 18.14 3.84
N GLY A 440 2.69 17.92 2.54
CA GLY A 440 3.74 18.30 1.61
C GLY A 440 4.00 17.26 0.53
N ASP A 441 4.89 17.61 -0.38
CA ASP A 441 5.32 16.74 -1.47
C ASP A 441 6.81 16.40 -1.31
N PRO A 442 7.15 15.20 -0.82
CA PRO A 442 8.55 14.76 -0.72
C PRO A 442 9.28 14.74 -2.06
N SER A 443 8.53 14.61 -3.19
CA SER A 443 9.13 14.62 -4.52
C SER A 443 9.75 15.97 -4.85
N SER A 444 9.12 17.08 -4.43
CA SER A 444 9.64 18.43 -4.59
C SER A 444 10.93 18.65 -3.80
N ALA A 445 11.00 18.14 -2.56
CA ALA A 445 12.24 18.19 -1.79
C ALA A 445 13.37 17.35 -2.41
N LEU A 446 13.03 16.20 -2.97
CA LEU A 446 14.00 15.36 -3.68
C LEU A 446 14.52 16.01 -4.96
N LEU A 447 13.69 16.81 -5.66
CA LEU A 447 14.15 17.53 -6.84
C LEU A 447 15.33 18.45 -6.52
N GLU A 448 15.28 19.19 -5.39
CA GLU A 448 16.40 20.03 -4.95
C GLU A 448 17.66 19.20 -4.59
N VAL A 449 17.47 18.03 -3.97
CA VAL A 449 18.57 17.13 -3.61
C VAL A 449 19.24 16.56 -4.87
N LEU A 450 18.44 16.23 -5.88
CA LEU A 450 18.87 15.47 -7.05
C LEU A 450 19.24 16.35 -8.23
N ASP A 451 18.81 17.60 -8.27
CA ASP A 451 19.13 18.53 -9.36
C ASP A 451 20.58 19.05 -9.21
N PRO A 452 21.48 18.74 -10.15
CA PRO A 452 22.86 19.22 -10.08
C PRO A 452 23.01 20.74 -10.09
N GLU A 453 21.98 21.48 -10.55
CA GLU A 453 21.98 22.94 -10.57
C GLU A 453 21.59 23.55 -9.22
N GLN A 454 20.90 22.81 -8.37
CA GLN A 454 20.38 23.28 -7.08
C GLN A 454 21.04 22.59 -5.87
N ASN A 455 21.53 21.36 -6.02
CA ASN A 455 22.03 20.55 -4.91
C ASN A 455 23.26 21.10 -4.18
N HIS A 456 23.96 22.09 -4.78
CA HIS A 456 25.09 22.75 -4.13
C HIS A 456 24.65 23.73 -3.02
N THR A 457 23.38 24.12 -2.98
CA THR A 457 22.76 25.00 -1.99
C THR A 457 21.57 24.31 -1.31
N PHE A 458 21.72 23.02 -0.96
CA PHE A 458 20.64 22.31 -0.31
C PHE A 458 20.31 22.90 1.06
N GLY A 459 19.09 23.37 1.24
CA GLY A 459 18.57 23.98 2.45
C GLY A 459 17.84 23.01 3.37
N ASP A 460 18.44 22.71 4.53
CA ASP A 460 17.76 21.96 5.59
C ASP A 460 17.15 22.93 6.60
N HIS A 461 15.87 22.74 6.94
CA HIS A 461 15.12 23.65 7.84
C HIS A 461 15.62 23.64 9.29
N TYR A 462 16.27 22.57 9.72
CA TYR A 462 16.87 22.49 11.05
C TYR A 462 18.22 23.18 11.08
N VAL A 463 19.05 22.91 10.08
CA VAL A 463 20.43 23.41 10.00
C VAL A 463 20.47 24.90 9.64
N GLU A 464 19.52 25.38 8.84
CA GLU A 464 19.38 26.78 8.40
C GLU A 464 20.65 27.34 7.71
N VAL A 465 21.48 26.47 7.15
CA VAL A 465 22.67 26.82 6.37
C VAL A 465 22.77 25.87 5.22
N ASP A 466 23.12 26.38 4.05
CA ASP A 466 23.24 25.58 2.83
C ASP A 466 24.33 24.51 2.96
N PHE A 467 23.99 23.29 2.53
CA PHE A 467 24.93 22.18 2.47
C PHE A 467 25.14 21.75 1.03
N ASP A 468 26.38 21.68 0.60
CA ASP A 468 26.74 21.31 -0.76
C ASP A 468 26.73 19.77 -0.93
N LEU A 469 25.74 19.27 -1.70
CA LEU A 469 25.56 17.86 -2.03
C LEU A 469 26.20 17.45 -3.36
N SER A 470 26.90 18.36 -4.06
CA SER A 470 27.43 18.12 -5.42
C SER A 470 28.46 16.99 -5.51
N ASP A 471 29.11 16.65 -4.40
CA ASP A 471 30.08 15.54 -4.33
C ASP A 471 29.41 14.17 -4.05
N VAL A 472 28.14 14.16 -3.69
CA VAL A 472 27.38 12.93 -3.37
C VAL A 472 27.02 12.22 -4.68
N MET A 473 27.27 10.94 -4.76
CA MET A 473 26.80 10.10 -5.85
C MET A 473 25.45 9.51 -5.50
N PHE A 474 24.37 10.02 -6.10
CA PHE A 474 23.03 9.48 -5.90
C PHE A 474 22.76 8.33 -6.88
N VAL A 475 22.18 7.26 -6.36
CA VAL A 475 21.64 6.13 -7.13
C VAL A 475 20.24 5.84 -6.62
N ALA A 476 19.27 5.74 -7.50
CA ALA A 476 17.90 5.42 -7.13
C ALA A 476 17.55 3.97 -7.47
N THR A 477 16.63 3.37 -6.74
CA THR A 477 16.04 2.09 -7.09
C THR A 477 14.52 2.20 -7.15
N SER A 478 13.92 1.46 -8.07
CA SER A 478 12.47 1.38 -8.22
C SER A 478 12.05 -0.04 -8.56
N ASN A 479 10.84 -0.44 -8.15
CA ASN A 479 10.27 -1.71 -8.58
C ASN A 479 9.41 -1.55 -9.85
N SER A 480 8.90 -0.35 -10.11
CA SER A 480 8.05 -0.03 -11.26
C SER A 480 8.47 1.27 -11.92
N MET A 481 7.88 1.59 -13.07
CA MET A 481 8.08 2.89 -13.74
C MET A 481 7.16 3.98 -13.19
N ASN A 482 6.43 3.72 -12.12
CA ASN A 482 5.54 4.70 -11.48
C ASN A 482 6.35 5.70 -10.62
N ILE A 483 7.21 6.44 -11.28
CA ILE A 483 8.05 7.49 -10.70
C ILE A 483 7.47 8.84 -11.11
N PRO A 484 7.42 9.84 -10.21
CA PRO A 484 6.98 11.19 -10.59
C PRO A 484 7.74 11.71 -11.81
N PRO A 485 7.05 12.23 -12.86
CA PRO A 485 7.70 12.61 -14.12
C PRO A 485 8.85 13.58 -13.95
N ALA A 486 8.71 14.56 -13.06
CA ALA A 486 9.75 15.54 -12.78
C ALA A 486 11.06 14.94 -12.23
N LEU A 487 10.97 13.84 -11.48
CA LEU A 487 12.14 13.10 -11.01
C LEU A 487 12.70 12.21 -12.12
N LEU A 488 11.82 11.59 -12.92
CA LEU A 488 12.19 10.71 -14.01
C LEU A 488 13.06 11.44 -15.08
N ASP A 489 12.73 12.68 -15.39
CA ASP A 489 13.48 13.52 -16.33
C ASP A 489 14.95 13.76 -15.92
N ARG A 490 15.26 13.59 -14.64
CA ARG A 490 16.62 13.73 -14.09
C ARG A 490 17.36 12.42 -13.91
N MET A 491 16.73 11.31 -14.35
CA MET A 491 17.23 9.97 -14.11
C MET A 491 17.61 9.26 -15.42
N GLU A 492 18.73 8.59 -15.39
CA GLU A 492 19.08 7.58 -16.40
C GLU A 492 18.54 6.23 -15.92
N VAL A 493 17.49 5.74 -16.59
CA VAL A 493 16.81 4.51 -16.23
C VAL A 493 17.54 3.30 -16.79
N ILE A 494 18.05 2.45 -15.91
CA ILE A 494 18.60 1.14 -16.26
C ILE A 494 17.61 0.07 -15.85
N ARG A 495 17.03 -0.63 -16.82
CA ARG A 495 16.06 -1.70 -16.56
C ARG A 495 16.74 -3.03 -16.28
N LEU A 496 16.41 -3.61 -15.14
CA LEU A 496 16.81 -4.94 -14.74
C LEU A 496 15.66 -5.92 -15.02
N SER A 497 15.88 -6.88 -15.87
CA SER A 497 14.93 -7.98 -16.09
C SER A 497 15.04 -9.04 -14.98
N GLY A 498 14.03 -9.92 -14.92
CA GLY A 498 14.12 -11.11 -14.07
C GLY A 498 15.23 -12.07 -14.53
N TYR A 499 15.65 -12.93 -13.62
CA TYR A 499 16.65 -13.96 -13.89
C TYR A 499 16.04 -15.22 -14.52
N THR A 500 16.81 -15.84 -15.40
CA THR A 500 16.52 -17.19 -15.91
C THR A 500 16.72 -18.24 -14.81
N GLU A 501 16.25 -19.46 -15.03
CA GLU A 501 16.47 -20.57 -14.09
C GLU A 501 17.97 -20.88 -13.92
N ASP A 502 18.74 -20.84 -15.00
CA ASP A 502 20.18 -21.08 -14.96
C ASP A 502 20.92 -19.98 -14.23
N GLU A 503 20.55 -18.71 -14.46
CA GLU A 503 21.09 -17.59 -13.71
C GLU A 503 20.75 -17.68 -12.23
N LYS A 504 19.50 -18.02 -11.87
CA LYS A 504 19.09 -18.21 -10.46
C LYS A 504 19.88 -19.33 -9.80
N THR A 505 20.09 -20.44 -10.49
CA THR A 505 20.88 -21.57 -10.00
C THR A 505 22.33 -21.16 -9.78
N SER A 506 22.93 -20.48 -10.73
CA SER A 506 24.31 -19.97 -10.61
C SER A 506 24.44 -18.95 -9.46
N ILE A 507 23.48 -18.02 -9.33
CA ILE A 507 23.44 -17.04 -8.23
C ILE A 507 23.27 -17.75 -6.89
N ALA A 508 22.42 -18.76 -6.82
CA ALA A 508 22.21 -19.53 -5.61
C ALA A 508 23.50 -20.22 -5.12
N ILE A 509 24.19 -20.89 -6.02
CA ILE A 509 25.39 -21.67 -5.69
C ILE A 509 26.55 -20.75 -5.36
N ARG A 510 26.77 -19.70 -6.16
CA ARG A 510 27.95 -18.83 -6.03
C ARG A 510 27.84 -17.82 -4.89
N TYR A 511 26.65 -17.29 -4.63
CA TYR A 511 26.46 -16.15 -3.71
C TYR A 511 25.51 -16.44 -2.56
N LEU A 512 24.30 -16.99 -2.84
CA LEU A 512 23.29 -17.11 -1.78
C LEU A 512 23.60 -18.21 -0.80
N LEU A 513 24.02 -19.39 -1.28
CA LEU A 513 24.30 -20.54 -0.43
C LEU A 513 25.47 -20.27 0.53
N PRO A 514 26.65 -19.80 0.08
CA PRO A 514 27.72 -19.42 1.00
C PRO A 514 27.32 -18.36 2.03
N LYS A 515 26.56 -17.36 1.59
CA LYS A 515 26.02 -16.32 2.48
C LYS A 515 25.08 -16.91 3.53
N GLN A 516 24.18 -17.83 3.14
CA GLN A 516 23.23 -18.43 4.07
C GLN A 516 23.88 -19.45 5.00
N ILE A 517 24.88 -20.19 4.56
CA ILE A 517 25.71 -21.05 5.40
C ILE A 517 26.33 -20.22 6.53
N LYS A 518 26.99 -19.12 6.17
CA LYS A 518 27.61 -18.22 7.15
C LYS A 518 26.58 -17.58 8.10
N ASN A 519 25.49 -17.07 7.57
CA ASN A 519 24.47 -16.34 8.36
C ASN A 519 23.71 -17.24 9.32
N ASN A 520 23.52 -18.52 8.98
CA ASN A 520 22.81 -19.48 9.84
C ASN A 520 23.76 -20.31 10.71
N GLY A 521 25.08 -20.06 10.69
CA GLY A 521 26.06 -20.73 11.53
C GLY A 521 26.27 -22.22 11.18
N VAL A 522 26.06 -22.59 9.93
CA VAL A 522 26.41 -23.93 9.41
C VAL A 522 27.92 -23.99 9.28
N LYS A 523 28.54 -25.03 9.80
CA LYS A 523 29.98 -25.24 9.71
C LYS A 523 30.39 -25.83 8.36
N ASP A 524 31.66 -25.64 8.00
CA ASP A 524 32.21 -26.16 6.76
C ASP A 524 32.04 -27.69 6.69
N GLY A 525 31.44 -28.18 5.58
CA GLY A 525 31.18 -29.58 5.36
C GLY A 525 29.93 -30.15 6.03
N GLU A 526 29.18 -29.39 6.82
CA GLU A 526 27.91 -29.86 7.43
C GLU A 526 26.74 -29.92 6.42
N LEU A 527 26.76 -29.09 5.39
CA LEU A 527 25.70 -29.03 4.37
C LEU A 527 26.29 -28.97 2.98
N GLU A 528 25.78 -29.83 2.10
CA GLU A 528 26.02 -29.82 0.68
C GLU A 528 24.67 -29.89 -0.04
N ILE A 529 24.41 -28.99 -1.00
CA ILE A 529 23.20 -28.98 -1.80
C ILE A 529 23.54 -29.23 -3.25
N ALA A 530 22.97 -30.28 -3.82
CA ALA A 530 23.18 -30.62 -5.22
C ALA A 530 22.57 -29.55 -6.15
N GLU A 531 23.23 -29.28 -7.27
CA GLU A 531 22.74 -28.28 -8.25
C GLU A 531 21.31 -28.59 -8.71
N GLN A 532 21.00 -29.89 -8.96
CA GLN A 532 19.66 -30.27 -9.34
C GLN A 532 18.62 -29.98 -8.26
N ALA A 533 19.00 -30.11 -6.98
CA ALA A 533 18.11 -29.69 -5.89
C ALA A 533 17.83 -28.19 -5.90
N VAL A 534 18.84 -27.36 -6.21
CA VAL A 534 18.65 -25.90 -6.38
C VAL A 534 17.71 -25.61 -7.54
N ARG A 535 17.84 -26.29 -8.67
CA ARG A 535 16.91 -26.18 -9.82
C ARG A 535 15.48 -26.55 -9.43
N ASP A 536 15.32 -27.61 -8.66
CA ASP A 536 14.01 -28.04 -8.17
C ASP A 536 13.43 -27.06 -7.16
N ILE A 537 14.26 -26.39 -6.33
CA ILE A 537 13.80 -25.30 -5.46
C ILE A 537 13.28 -24.13 -6.30
N VAL A 538 14.01 -23.74 -7.34
CA VAL A 538 13.59 -22.66 -8.25
C VAL A 538 12.26 -23.02 -8.91
N ARG A 539 12.09 -24.26 -9.38
CA ARG A 539 10.90 -24.73 -10.11
C ARG A 539 9.69 -24.92 -9.24
N TYR A 540 9.83 -25.57 -8.09
CA TYR A 540 8.69 -26.11 -7.35
C TYR A 540 8.43 -25.39 -6.02
N TYR A 541 9.34 -24.56 -5.54
CA TYR A 541 9.21 -23.89 -4.24
C TYR A 541 9.21 -22.37 -4.32
N THR A 542 9.60 -21.79 -5.48
CA THR A 542 9.65 -20.34 -5.67
C THR A 542 8.91 -19.91 -6.93
N ARG A 543 8.23 -18.75 -6.86
CA ARG A 543 7.60 -18.10 -8.02
C ARG A 543 7.91 -16.59 -7.91
N GLU A 544 9.00 -16.19 -8.55
CA GLU A 544 9.50 -14.80 -8.48
C GLU A 544 10.41 -14.49 -9.67
N ALA A 545 10.49 -13.23 -10.07
CA ALA A 545 11.43 -12.78 -11.09
C ALA A 545 12.88 -12.75 -10.58
N GLY A 546 13.09 -12.38 -9.32
CA GLY A 546 14.38 -12.33 -8.64
C GLY A 546 14.76 -13.61 -7.92
N VAL A 547 15.52 -13.48 -6.82
CA VAL A 547 16.05 -14.58 -6.01
C VAL A 547 15.74 -14.46 -4.51
N ARG A 548 14.81 -13.58 -4.11
CA ARG A 548 14.53 -13.30 -2.69
C ARG A 548 13.83 -14.47 -1.99
N SER A 549 12.88 -15.12 -2.64
CA SER A 549 12.22 -16.30 -2.11
C SER A 549 13.15 -17.50 -2.14
N LEU A 550 13.98 -17.63 -3.18
CA LEU A 550 15.03 -18.65 -3.27
C LEU A 550 16.01 -18.54 -2.09
N GLU A 551 16.46 -17.34 -1.76
CA GLU A 551 17.31 -17.07 -0.59
C GLU A 551 16.62 -17.51 0.71
N ARG A 552 15.31 -17.25 0.87
CA ARG A 552 14.53 -17.68 2.04
C ARG A 552 14.42 -19.19 2.16
N GLU A 553 14.19 -19.90 1.05
CA GLU A 553 14.08 -21.36 1.07
C GLU A 553 15.46 -21.99 1.36
N LEU A 554 16.56 -21.48 0.81
CA LEU A 554 17.92 -21.89 1.17
C LEU A 554 18.22 -21.66 2.66
N SER A 555 17.87 -20.50 3.20
CA SER A 555 17.99 -20.22 4.63
C SER A 555 17.17 -21.19 5.49
N LYS A 556 15.98 -21.60 5.03
CA LYS A 556 15.16 -22.59 5.72
C LYS A 556 15.82 -23.96 5.78
N ILE A 557 16.47 -24.39 4.71
CA ILE A 557 17.27 -25.62 4.68
C ILE A 557 18.40 -25.51 5.70
N CYS A 558 19.19 -24.45 5.66
CA CYS A 558 20.31 -24.23 6.61
C CYS A 558 19.82 -24.30 8.08
N ARG A 559 18.73 -23.62 8.42
CA ARG A 559 18.16 -23.66 9.77
C ARG A 559 17.69 -25.04 10.19
N LYS A 560 17.08 -25.83 9.30
CA LYS A 560 16.66 -27.21 9.60
C LYS A 560 17.86 -28.12 9.82
N VAL A 561 18.92 -27.96 9.04
CA VAL A 561 20.17 -28.73 9.19
C VAL A 561 20.80 -28.43 10.54
N VAL A 562 20.99 -27.15 10.88
CA VAL A 562 21.55 -26.75 12.21
C VAL A 562 20.71 -27.32 13.34
N LYS A 563 19.38 -27.17 13.26
CA LYS A 563 18.47 -27.75 14.27
C LYS A 563 18.61 -29.28 14.36
N GLY A 564 18.69 -29.97 13.21
CA GLY A 564 18.80 -31.43 13.16
C GLY A 564 20.11 -31.96 13.77
N ILE A 565 21.21 -31.30 13.47
CA ILE A 565 22.55 -31.63 14.03
C ILE A 565 22.58 -31.37 15.54
N GLN A 566 22.09 -30.21 16.01
CA GLN A 566 22.09 -29.87 17.44
C GLN A 566 21.19 -30.81 18.25
N LEU A 567 20.06 -31.24 17.69
CA LEU A 567 19.19 -32.23 18.33
C LEU A 567 19.67 -33.68 18.16
N LYS A 568 20.85 -33.91 17.58
CA LYS A 568 21.42 -35.23 17.25
C LYS A 568 20.49 -36.13 16.42
N LYS A 569 19.60 -35.52 15.61
CA LYS A 569 18.68 -36.18 14.70
C LYS A 569 19.22 -36.34 13.29
N MET A 570 20.30 -35.65 12.96
CA MET A 570 20.99 -35.68 11.69
C MET A 570 22.49 -35.86 11.89
N GLN A 571 23.13 -36.53 10.95
CA GLN A 571 24.61 -36.65 10.96
C GLN A 571 25.25 -35.31 10.62
N PRO A 572 26.53 -35.08 11.01
CA PRO A 572 27.24 -33.82 10.74
C PRO A 572 27.45 -33.48 9.26
N LYS A 573 27.20 -34.40 8.34
CA LYS A 573 27.30 -34.19 6.89
C LYS A 573 25.96 -34.48 6.24
N VAL A 574 25.22 -33.44 5.90
CA VAL A 574 23.89 -33.52 5.27
C VAL A 574 23.99 -33.19 3.80
N MET A 575 23.64 -34.14 2.94
CA MET A 575 23.49 -33.91 1.51
C MET A 575 22.03 -33.71 1.15
N VAL A 576 21.72 -32.59 0.51
CA VAL A 576 20.37 -32.25 0.04
C VAL A 576 20.31 -32.47 -1.47
N GLY A 577 19.57 -33.49 -1.88
CA GLY A 577 19.28 -33.82 -3.27
C GLY A 577 17.80 -33.60 -3.61
N PRO A 578 17.40 -33.86 -4.87
CA PRO A 578 15.98 -33.75 -5.28
C PRO A 578 15.04 -34.65 -4.47
N ASP A 579 15.52 -35.81 -4.06
CA ASP A 579 14.70 -36.86 -3.44
C ASP A 579 14.30 -36.52 -1.99
N ASN A 580 15.14 -35.76 -1.27
CA ASN A 580 14.91 -35.41 0.12
C ASN A 580 14.54 -33.93 0.36
N LEU A 581 14.33 -33.15 -0.70
CA LEU A 581 13.88 -31.74 -0.58
C LEU A 581 12.59 -31.59 0.23
N ASN A 582 11.69 -32.56 0.14
CA ASN A 582 10.43 -32.55 0.85
C ASN A 582 10.62 -32.55 2.38
N ASP A 583 11.68 -33.17 2.90
CA ASP A 583 12.00 -33.21 4.32
C ASP A 583 12.36 -31.82 4.86
N PHE A 584 12.98 -31.00 4.01
CA PHE A 584 13.43 -29.66 4.36
C PHE A 584 12.38 -28.58 4.04
N LEU A 585 11.72 -28.64 2.90
CA LEU A 585 10.86 -27.58 2.41
C LEU A 585 9.38 -27.90 2.51
N GLY A 586 9.02 -29.18 2.66
CA GLY A 586 7.65 -29.68 2.65
C GLY A 586 7.19 -29.99 1.23
N VAL A 587 5.87 -30.12 1.04
CA VAL A 587 5.29 -30.41 -0.27
C VAL A 587 5.61 -29.32 -1.29
N ARG A 588 5.71 -29.71 -2.55
CA ARG A 588 5.89 -28.77 -3.67
C ARG A 588 4.76 -27.75 -3.67
N LYS A 589 5.12 -26.47 -3.80
CA LYS A 589 4.18 -25.36 -3.72
C LYS A 589 3.62 -24.99 -5.09
N PHE A 590 4.41 -25.20 -6.13
CA PHE A 590 4.09 -24.80 -7.48
C PHE A 590 4.31 -25.98 -8.43
N ASP A 591 3.31 -26.21 -9.26
CA ASP A 591 3.47 -26.98 -10.48
C ASP A 591 3.43 -25.95 -11.62
N TYR A 592 4.55 -25.78 -12.32
CA TYR A 592 4.50 -24.97 -13.54
C TYR A 592 3.58 -25.65 -14.52
N GLY A 593 2.66 -24.86 -15.10
CA GLY A 593 1.79 -25.30 -16.16
C GLY A 593 2.63 -26.04 -17.21
N ARG A 594 2.44 -27.33 -17.30
CA ARG A 594 3.01 -28.13 -18.39
C ARG A 594 2.12 -27.88 -19.58
N ALA A 595 2.74 -27.60 -20.73
CA ALA A 595 2.01 -27.69 -21.99
C ALA A 595 1.21 -29.02 -21.99
N GLU A 596 -0.06 -28.94 -22.32
CA GLU A 596 -0.87 -30.15 -22.40
C GLU A 596 -0.24 -31.14 -23.39
N LYS A 597 -0.42 -32.41 -23.10
CA LYS A 597 0.20 -33.46 -23.95
C LYS A 597 -0.62 -33.77 -25.20
N ARG A 598 -1.81 -33.24 -25.34
CA ARG A 598 -2.76 -33.52 -26.43
C ARG A 598 -3.30 -32.24 -27.02
N ASN A 599 -3.42 -32.21 -28.34
CA ASN A 599 -4.07 -31.14 -29.06
C ASN A 599 -5.57 -31.13 -28.74
N GLN A 600 -6.09 -29.97 -28.43
CA GLN A 600 -7.49 -29.81 -28.02
C GLN A 600 -8.21 -28.73 -28.83
N VAL A 601 -9.51 -28.93 -29.04
CA VAL A 601 -10.36 -27.93 -29.69
C VAL A 601 -10.70 -26.83 -28.69
N GLY A 602 -10.52 -25.58 -29.11
CA GLY A 602 -10.86 -24.42 -28.29
C GLY A 602 -9.86 -24.10 -27.19
N GLN A 603 -8.79 -24.88 -27.01
CA GLN A 603 -7.78 -24.59 -25.98
C GLN A 603 -6.49 -24.08 -26.59
N VAL A 604 -6.01 -22.94 -26.12
CA VAL A 604 -4.82 -22.25 -26.63
C VAL A 604 -3.90 -21.88 -25.48
N VAL A 605 -2.60 -21.98 -25.67
CA VAL A 605 -1.60 -21.48 -24.73
C VAL A 605 -1.14 -20.10 -25.18
N GLY A 606 -1.52 -19.08 -24.42
CA GLY A 606 -0.99 -17.74 -24.51
C GLY A 606 0.22 -17.54 -23.58
N LEU A 607 0.92 -16.42 -23.72
CA LEU A 607 2.05 -16.04 -22.87
C LEU A 607 1.72 -14.74 -22.15
N ALA A 608 1.73 -14.78 -20.83
CA ALA A 608 1.51 -13.63 -19.97
C ALA A 608 2.82 -13.14 -19.35
N TRP A 609 2.88 -11.83 -19.13
CA TRP A 609 3.89 -11.19 -18.28
C TRP A 609 3.26 -10.82 -16.96
N THR A 610 3.96 -11.06 -15.86
CA THR A 610 3.55 -10.73 -14.50
C THR A 610 4.72 -10.10 -13.74
N GLU A 611 4.45 -9.42 -12.64
CA GLU A 611 5.51 -8.86 -11.76
C GLU A 611 6.51 -9.92 -11.26
N VAL A 612 6.11 -11.19 -11.25
CA VAL A 612 6.94 -12.31 -10.81
C VAL A 612 7.65 -13.04 -11.97
N GLY A 613 7.47 -12.56 -13.20
CA GLY A 613 8.05 -13.13 -14.42
C GLY A 613 7.01 -13.52 -15.46
N GLY A 614 7.41 -14.27 -16.47
CA GLY A 614 6.50 -14.81 -17.48
C GLY A 614 5.75 -16.06 -16.98
N ASP A 615 4.54 -16.28 -17.51
CA ASP A 615 3.71 -17.44 -17.21
C ASP A 615 2.95 -17.95 -18.46
N LEU A 616 2.56 -19.22 -18.46
CA LEU A 616 1.68 -19.77 -19.46
C LEU A 616 0.23 -19.42 -19.13
N LEU A 617 -0.49 -18.91 -20.10
CA LEU A 617 -1.89 -18.52 -19.97
C LEU A 617 -2.74 -19.45 -20.81
N THR A 618 -3.40 -20.42 -20.19
CA THR A 618 -4.38 -21.24 -20.89
C THR A 618 -5.64 -20.44 -21.17
N ILE A 619 -6.11 -20.47 -22.40
CA ILE A 619 -7.35 -19.83 -22.84
C ILE A 619 -8.23 -20.94 -23.42
N GLU A 620 -9.43 -21.04 -22.91
CA GLU A 620 -10.42 -22.04 -23.32
C GLU A 620 -11.60 -21.33 -23.97
N ALA A 621 -12.05 -21.85 -25.11
CA ALA A 621 -13.24 -21.39 -25.80
C ALA A 621 -14.17 -22.61 -26.04
N ALA A 622 -15.42 -22.47 -25.60
CA ALA A 622 -16.44 -23.44 -25.81
C ALA A 622 -17.59 -22.83 -26.62
N VAL A 623 -18.10 -23.57 -27.58
CA VAL A 623 -19.25 -23.20 -28.42
C VAL A 623 -20.44 -24.03 -28.03
N MET A 624 -21.59 -23.38 -27.82
CA MET A 624 -22.86 -24.02 -27.48
C MET A 624 -24.01 -23.42 -28.27
N PRO A 625 -25.14 -24.15 -28.51
CA PRO A 625 -26.32 -23.55 -29.12
C PRO A 625 -26.79 -22.33 -28.30
N GLY A 626 -27.10 -21.20 -28.97
CA GLY A 626 -27.44 -19.99 -28.29
C GLY A 626 -28.00 -18.91 -29.20
N LYS A 627 -27.76 -17.65 -28.84
CA LYS A 627 -28.24 -16.44 -29.54
C LYS A 627 -27.12 -15.50 -29.97
N GLY A 628 -25.92 -16.00 -30.09
CA GLY A 628 -24.74 -15.19 -30.45
C GLY A 628 -24.13 -14.42 -29.27
N VAL A 629 -24.41 -14.84 -28.04
CA VAL A 629 -23.89 -14.18 -26.83
C VAL A 629 -22.45 -14.63 -26.56
N ILE A 630 -21.58 -13.70 -26.10
CA ILE A 630 -20.24 -14.03 -25.61
C ILE A 630 -20.21 -13.91 -24.09
N THR A 631 -19.92 -15.04 -23.45
CA THR A 631 -19.65 -15.11 -22.02
C THR A 631 -18.14 -15.09 -21.77
N ARG A 632 -17.72 -14.33 -20.81
CA ARG A 632 -16.29 -14.15 -20.44
C ARG A 632 -16.13 -14.43 -18.96
N THR A 633 -15.20 -15.30 -18.60
CA THR A 633 -14.89 -15.65 -17.20
C THR A 633 -13.38 -15.77 -16.98
N GLY A 634 -12.92 -15.68 -15.75
CA GLY A 634 -11.50 -15.80 -15.39
C GLY A 634 -10.86 -14.53 -14.85
N SER A 635 -11.66 -13.61 -14.26
CA SER A 635 -11.16 -12.34 -13.64
C SER A 635 -10.44 -11.44 -14.65
N LEU A 636 -11.05 -11.26 -15.84
CA LEU A 636 -10.49 -10.46 -16.92
C LEU A 636 -10.68 -8.96 -16.65
N GLY A 637 -9.62 -8.19 -16.78
CA GLY A 637 -9.65 -6.73 -16.79
C GLY A 637 -10.28 -6.16 -18.08
N ASP A 638 -10.44 -4.86 -18.14
CA ASP A 638 -11.20 -4.23 -19.25
C ASP A 638 -10.47 -4.31 -20.58
N VAL A 639 -9.13 -4.15 -20.59
CA VAL A 639 -8.32 -4.30 -21.81
C VAL A 639 -8.43 -5.72 -22.38
N MET A 640 -8.44 -6.71 -21.52
CA MET A 640 -8.56 -8.10 -21.95
C MET A 640 -9.98 -8.44 -22.47
N LYS A 641 -11.03 -7.82 -21.91
CA LYS A 641 -12.41 -7.91 -22.42
C LYS A 641 -12.52 -7.28 -23.81
N GLU A 642 -11.89 -6.14 -24.03
CA GLU A 642 -11.81 -5.48 -25.36
C GLU A 642 -11.09 -6.39 -26.37
N SER A 643 -10.01 -7.06 -25.96
CA SER A 643 -9.29 -8.01 -26.82
C SER A 643 -10.17 -9.19 -27.26
N VAL A 644 -11.10 -9.65 -26.41
CA VAL A 644 -12.11 -10.67 -26.80
C VAL A 644 -13.04 -10.15 -27.87
N GLU A 645 -13.53 -8.91 -27.76
CA GLU A 645 -14.41 -8.31 -28.76
C GLU A 645 -13.67 -8.06 -30.09
N ALA A 646 -12.43 -7.60 -30.03
CA ALA A 646 -11.60 -7.45 -31.22
C ALA A 646 -11.37 -8.82 -31.91
N ALA A 647 -11.04 -9.85 -31.14
CA ALA A 647 -10.87 -11.21 -31.65
C ALA A 647 -12.15 -11.74 -32.35
N ARG A 648 -13.32 -11.56 -31.70
CA ARG A 648 -14.61 -11.88 -32.33
C ARG A 648 -14.81 -11.18 -33.68
N THR A 649 -14.53 -9.89 -33.70
CA THR A 649 -14.70 -9.07 -34.92
C THR A 649 -13.78 -9.56 -36.04
N VAL A 650 -12.53 -9.87 -35.74
CA VAL A 650 -11.55 -10.42 -36.68
C VAL A 650 -12.02 -11.78 -37.23
N VAL A 651 -12.49 -12.67 -36.39
CA VAL A 651 -12.99 -13.98 -36.82
C VAL A 651 -14.24 -13.81 -37.70
N ARG A 652 -15.17 -12.95 -37.33
CA ARG A 652 -16.39 -12.71 -38.10
C ARG A 652 -16.09 -12.08 -39.46
N SER A 653 -15.15 -11.14 -39.52
CA SER A 653 -14.75 -10.51 -40.80
C SER A 653 -14.06 -11.51 -41.76
N ARG A 654 -13.50 -12.60 -41.25
CA ARG A 654 -12.83 -13.66 -42.00
C ARG A 654 -13.62 -14.96 -42.08
N ALA A 655 -14.87 -14.96 -41.66
CA ALA A 655 -15.71 -16.13 -41.52
C ALA A 655 -15.67 -17.05 -42.78
N ARG A 656 -15.80 -16.42 -43.97
CA ARG A 656 -15.75 -17.14 -45.25
C ARG A 656 -14.42 -17.85 -45.48
N MET A 657 -13.28 -17.20 -45.21
CA MET A 657 -11.93 -17.76 -45.38
C MET A 657 -11.67 -18.86 -44.36
N LEU A 658 -12.29 -18.77 -43.17
CA LEU A 658 -12.14 -19.71 -42.07
C LEU A 658 -13.15 -20.87 -42.14
N GLY A 659 -13.99 -20.95 -43.17
CA GLY A 659 -15.01 -21.98 -43.29
C GLY A 659 -16.14 -21.89 -42.28
N ILE A 660 -16.33 -20.71 -41.65
CA ILE A 660 -17.34 -20.47 -40.61
C ILE A 660 -18.58 -19.85 -41.27
N ARG A 661 -19.72 -20.51 -41.09
CA ARG A 661 -21.03 -19.98 -41.61
C ARG A 661 -21.52 -18.83 -40.73
N ASP A 662 -22.07 -17.78 -41.34
CA ASP A 662 -22.61 -16.63 -40.60
C ASP A 662 -23.63 -17.00 -39.53
N GLU A 663 -24.44 -18.04 -39.77
CA GLU A 663 -25.39 -18.55 -38.81
C GLU A 663 -24.79 -19.01 -37.49
N MET A 664 -23.51 -19.45 -37.50
CA MET A 664 -22.80 -19.86 -36.27
C MET A 664 -22.68 -18.70 -35.29
N PHE A 665 -22.50 -17.47 -35.79
CA PHE A 665 -22.42 -16.27 -34.93
C PHE A 665 -23.76 -15.82 -34.36
N GLU A 666 -24.87 -16.24 -34.96
CA GLU A 666 -26.25 -15.87 -34.56
C GLU A 666 -26.90 -16.97 -33.71
N LYS A 667 -26.58 -18.25 -33.96
CA LYS A 667 -27.20 -19.42 -33.33
C LYS A 667 -26.33 -20.13 -32.32
N SER A 668 -25.12 -19.65 -32.07
CA SER A 668 -24.22 -20.24 -31.08
C SER A 668 -23.68 -19.20 -30.12
N ASP A 669 -23.75 -19.50 -28.85
CA ASP A 669 -23.07 -18.74 -27.82
C ASP A 669 -21.64 -19.26 -27.67
N VAL A 670 -20.70 -18.36 -27.41
CA VAL A 670 -19.31 -18.69 -27.19
C VAL A 670 -18.92 -18.28 -25.76
N HIS A 671 -18.37 -19.21 -25.02
CA HIS A 671 -17.84 -18.95 -23.69
C HIS A 671 -16.32 -18.98 -23.75
N ILE A 672 -15.68 -17.86 -23.42
CA ILE A 672 -14.24 -17.78 -23.22
C ILE A 672 -13.94 -17.80 -21.72
N HIS A 673 -13.09 -18.74 -21.34
CA HIS A 673 -12.64 -18.90 -19.98
C HIS A 673 -11.10 -18.83 -19.93
N VAL A 674 -10.58 -18.08 -18.97
CA VAL A 674 -9.15 -18.08 -18.66
C VAL A 674 -9.00 -18.57 -17.22
N PRO A 675 -8.54 -19.80 -16.99
CA PRO A 675 -8.39 -20.40 -15.67
C PRO A 675 -7.59 -19.55 -14.68
N ASP A 676 -7.55 -19.94 -13.40
CA ASP A 676 -6.99 -19.18 -12.27
C ASP A 676 -7.73 -17.87 -11.98
N GLY A 677 -9.05 -17.94 -11.78
CA GLY A 677 -9.91 -16.79 -11.49
C GLY A 677 -9.53 -15.98 -10.23
N ALA A 678 -8.70 -16.51 -9.34
CA ALA A 678 -8.18 -15.81 -8.17
C ALA A 678 -7.13 -14.73 -8.52
N THR A 679 -6.53 -14.81 -9.72
CA THR A 679 -5.51 -13.83 -10.17
C THR A 679 -6.15 -12.94 -11.24
N PRO A 680 -6.26 -11.62 -10.99
CA PRO A 680 -6.70 -10.68 -12.03
C PRO A 680 -5.76 -10.71 -13.23
N LYS A 681 -6.34 -10.70 -14.43
CA LYS A 681 -5.59 -10.75 -15.69
C LYS A 681 -6.03 -9.58 -16.56
N ASP A 682 -5.07 -8.76 -16.99
CA ASP A 682 -5.34 -7.65 -17.90
C ASP A 682 -4.19 -7.45 -18.88
N GLY A 683 -4.52 -6.99 -20.08
CA GLY A 683 -3.55 -6.66 -21.10
C GLY A 683 -3.96 -7.10 -22.52
N PRO A 684 -3.48 -6.40 -23.54
CA PRO A 684 -3.87 -6.64 -24.94
C PRO A 684 -3.17 -7.84 -25.58
N SER A 685 -2.08 -8.34 -25.00
CA SER A 685 -1.19 -9.34 -25.61
C SER A 685 -1.77 -10.74 -25.79
N ALA A 686 -3.01 -10.98 -25.32
CA ALA A 686 -3.72 -12.25 -25.48
C ALA A 686 -4.59 -12.28 -26.76
N GLY A 687 -4.69 -11.20 -27.52
CA GLY A 687 -5.57 -11.07 -28.69
C GLY A 687 -5.39 -12.16 -29.75
N ALA A 688 -4.15 -12.47 -30.11
CA ALA A 688 -3.84 -13.54 -31.07
C ALA A 688 -4.28 -14.92 -30.54
N ALA A 689 -4.05 -15.19 -29.25
CA ALA A 689 -4.46 -16.47 -28.63
C ALA A 689 -5.98 -16.58 -28.51
N MET A 690 -6.68 -15.49 -28.18
CA MET A 690 -8.14 -15.46 -28.14
C MET A 690 -8.74 -15.68 -29.51
N THR A 691 -8.18 -15.05 -30.55
CA THR A 691 -8.63 -15.25 -31.95
C THR A 691 -8.46 -16.71 -32.37
N THR A 692 -7.32 -17.31 -32.04
CA THR A 692 -7.04 -18.71 -32.33
C THR A 692 -8.00 -19.65 -31.58
N ALA A 693 -8.31 -19.37 -30.32
CA ALA A 693 -9.27 -20.13 -29.54
C ALA A 693 -10.69 -20.06 -30.15
N PHE A 694 -11.12 -18.87 -30.57
CA PHE A 694 -12.39 -18.69 -31.28
C PHE A 694 -12.45 -19.51 -32.57
N VAL A 695 -11.43 -19.39 -33.42
CA VAL A 695 -11.38 -20.12 -34.70
C VAL A 695 -11.40 -21.61 -34.44
N SER A 696 -10.58 -22.14 -33.53
CA SER A 696 -10.55 -23.54 -33.17
C SER A 696 -11.92 -24.04 -32.69
N ALA A 697 -12.55 -23.31 -31.76
CA ALA A 697 -13.86 -23.68 -31.20
C ALA A 697 -14.97 -23.69 -32.25
N LEU A 698 -14.99 -22.71 -33.16
CA LEU A 698 -16.01 -22.58 -34.20
C LEU A 698 -15.81 -23.56 -35.38
N THR A 699 -14.55 -23.90 -35.71
CA THR A 699 -14.22 -24.80 -36.82
C THR A 699 -14.08 -26.28 -36.38
N GLY A 700 -13.96 -26.51 -35.05
CA GLY A 700 -13.70 -27.86 -34.52
C GLY A 700 -12.28 -28.35 -34.83
N ILE A 701 -11.34 -27.47 -35.23
CA ILE A 701 -9.95 -27.85 -35.55
C ILE A 701 -9.12 -27.73 -34.26
N PRO A 702 -8.45 -28.83 -33.83
CA PRO A 702 -7.62 -28.77 -32.62
C PRO A 702 -6.44 -27.82 -32.76
N VAL A 703 -6.07 -27.20 -31.65
CA VAL A 703 -4.85 -26.38 -31.52
C VAL A 703 -3.70 -27.28 -31.09
N ARG A 704 -2.52 -27.07 -31.64
CA ARG A 704 -1.31 -27.77 -31.26
C ARG A 704 -0.91 -27.42 -29.82
N ALA A 705 -0.74 -28.43 -28.98
CA ALA A 705 -0.41 -28.34 -27.59
C ALA A 705 1.05 -27.84 -27.34
N ASP A 706 1.93 -28.02 -28.32
CA ASP A 706 3.35 -27.60 -28.27
C ASP A 706 3.60 -26.18 -28.78
N VAL A 707 2.51 -25.42 -29.13
CA VAL A 707 2.58 -24.08 -29.65
C VAL A 707 2.02 -23.09 -28.60
N ALA A 708 2.76 -22.04 -28.33
CA ALA A 708 2.27 -20.90 -27.57
C ALA A 708 2.36 -19.61 -28.41
N MET A 709 1.58 -18.60 -28.05
CA MET A 709 1.54 -17.37 -28.81
C MET A 709 1.34 -16.15 -27.91
N THR A 710 1.78 -15.01 -28.43
CA THR A 710 1.52 -13.70 -27.83
C THR A 710 1.41 -12.66 -28.94
N GLY A 711 0.52 -11.69 -28.77
CA GLY A 711 0.32 -10.61 -29.70
C GLY A 711 -0.99 -9.89 -29.45
N GLU A 712 -1.00 -8.59 -29.57
CA GLU A 712 -2.21 -7.81 -29.65
C GLU A 712 -2.81 -7.95 -31.05
N ILE A 713 -4.12 -7.94 -31.17
CA ILE A 713 -4.80 -8.08 -32.46
C ILE A 713 -5.55 -6.80 -32.83
N THR A 714 -5.31 -6.32 -34.02
CA THR A 714 -6.11 -5.23 -34.60
C THR A 714 -7.36 -5.77 -35.30
N LEU A 715 -8.36 -4.93 -35.53
CA LEU A 715 -9.58 -5.32 -36.27
C LEU A 715 -9.30 -5.79 -37.70
N ARG A 716 -8.13 -5.47 -38.26
CA ARG A 716 -7.68 -5.96 -39.56
C ARG A 716 -7.00 -7.31 -39.49
N GLY A 717 -6.77 -7.84 -38.27
CA GLY A 717 -6.08 -9.11 -38.02
C GLY A 717 -4.56 -8.98 -38.07
N GLU A 718 -4.01 -7.80 -37.95
CA GLU A 718 -2.56 -7.58 -37.79
C GLU A 718 -2.18 -7.87 -36.33
N VAL A 719 -1.07 -8.56 -36.14
CA VAL A 719 -0.52 -8.92 -34.84
C VAL A 719 0.54 -7.89 -34.47
N THR A 720 0.26 -7.03 -33.51
CA THR A 720 1.10 -5.90 -33.10
C THR A 720 1.98 -6.21 -31.89
N ALA A 721 3.00 -5.35 -31.69
CA ALA A 721 4.05 -5.53 -30.68
C ALA A 721 3.54 -5.67 -29.25
N ILE A 722 4.30 -6.41 -28.45
CA ILE A 722 4.00 -6.66 -27.01
C ILE A 722 5.22 -6.35 -26.14
N GLY A 723 4.99 -6.11 -24.85
CA GLY A 723 6.04 -6.01 -23.86
C GLY A 723 6.38 -7.35 -23.19
N GLY A 724 7.56 -7.38 -22.53
CA GLY A 724 7.99 -8.53 -21.71
C GLY A 724 8.30 -9.79 -22.52
N LEU A 725 8.82 -9.67 -23.72
CA LEU A 725 9.12 -10.82 -24.59
C LEU A 725 10.08 -11.80 -23.94
N LYS A 726 11.14 -11.34 -23.27
CA LYS A 726 12.12 -12.18 -22.59
C LYS A 726 11.47 -13.11 -21.57
N GLU A 727 10.66 -12.54 -20.68
CA GLU A 727 9.98 -13.28 -19.62
C GLU A 727 8.99 -14.30 -20.21
N LYS A 728 8.27 -13.91 -21.28
CA LYS A 728 7.31 -14.77 -21.97
C LYS A 728 7.99 -15.98 -22.61
N LEU A 729 9.11 -15.78 -23.31
CA LEU A 729 9.87 -16.88 -23.92
C LEU A 729 10.47 -17.82 -22.87
N LEU A 730 10.94 -17.26 -21.74
CA LEU A 730 11.41 -18.07 -20.62
C LEU A 730 10.29 -18.92 -20.01
N ALA A 731 9.07 -18.39 -19.94
CA ALA A 731 7.91 -19.16 -19.47
C ALA A 731 7.57 -20.30 -20.45
N ALA A 732 7.61 -20.02 -21.75
CA ALA A 732 7.37 -21.02 -22.79
C ALA A 732 8.39 -22.18 -22.71
N LEU A 733 9.67 -21.85 -22.60
CA LEU A 733 10.73 -22.87 -22.47
C LEU A 733 10.55 -23.75 -21.22
N ARG A 734 10.26 -23.09 -20.06
CA ARG A 734 10.01 -23.81 -18.79
C ARG A 734 8.77 -24.72 -18.86
N GLY A 735 7.72 -24.24 -19.55
CA GLY A 735 6.48 -24.97 -19.73
C GLY A 735 6.57 -26.12 -20.71
N GLY A 736 7.71 -26.28 -21.41
CA GLY A 736 7.92 -27.39 -22.40
C GLY A 736 7.29 -27.11 -23.76
N ILE A 737 6.95 -25.85 -24.07
CA ILE A 737 6.55 -25.41 -25.41
C ILE A 737 7.72 -25.58 -26.36
N LYS A 738 7.41 -25.91 -27.62
CA LYS A 738 8.41 -26.04 -28.66
C LYS A 738 8.42 -24.87 -29.61
N THR A 739 7.26 -24.42 -30.05
CA THR A 739 7.12 -23.32 -31.01
C THR A 739 6.42 -22.13 -30.37
N VAL A 740 6.98 -20.94 -30.53
CA VAL A 740 6.39 -19.70 -29.99
C VAL A 740 6.16 -18.71 -31.13
N LEU A 741 4.92 -18.25 -31.26
CA LEU A 741 4.53 -17.22 -32.23
C LEU A 741 4.60 -15.82 -31.57
N ILE A 742 5.39 -14.95 -32.17
CA ILE A 742 5.60 -13.58 -31.67
C ILE A 742 5.27 -12.56 -32.75
N PRO A 743 4.90 -11.32 -32.41
CA PRO A 743 4.71 -10.28 -33.41
C PRO A 743 6.01 -10.00 -34.19
N GLN A 744 5.88 -9.75 -35.49
CA GLN A 744 6.99 -9.39 -36.39
C GLN A 744 7.81 -8.22 -35.86
N GLU A 745 7.15 -7.21 -35.26
CA GLU A 745 7.79 -6.03 -34.70
C GLU A 745 8.71 -6.35 -33.51
N ASN A 746 8.43 -7.44 -32.76
CA ASN A 746 9.28 -7.89 -31.67
C ASN A 746 10.49 -8.75 -32.13
N ALA A 747 10.67 -8.98 -33.43
CA ALA A 747 11.85 -9.71 -33.92
C ALA A 747 13.17 -9.00 -33.55
N LYS A 748 13.16 -7.68 -33.47
CA LYS A 748 14.31 -6.88 -32.98
C LYS A 748 14.70 -7.20 -31.53
N ASP A 749 13.72 -7.53 -30.68
CA ASP A 749 13.93 -7.80 -29.26
C ASP A 749 14.61 -9.16 -29.04
N LEU A 750 14.66 -10.04 -30.07
CA LEU A 750 15.36 -11.33 -30.02
C LEU A 750 16.88 -11.16 -29.80
N GLN A 751 17.44 -10.00 -30.10
CA GLN A 751 18.84 -9.71 -29.79
C GLN A 751 19.11 -9.70 -28.27
N GLU A 752 18.09 -9.43 -27.47
CA GLU A 752 18.20 -9.38 -26.01
C GLU A 752 17.92 -10.73 -25.33
N ILE A 753 17.49 -11.75 -26.10
CA ILE A 753 17.13 -13.06 -25.57
C ILE A 753 18.39 -13.94 -25.44
N PRO A 754 18.58 -14.60 -24.31
CA PRO A 754 19.69 -15.52 -24.11
C PRO A 754 19.73 -16.65 -25.15
N ASP A 755 20.92 -17.07 -25.54
CA ASP A 755 21.09 -18.06 -26.61
C ASP A 755 20.53 -19.44 -26.27
N ASN A 756 20.58 -19.86 -24.99
CA ASN A 756 19.94 -21.10 -24.52
C ASN A 756 18.42 -21.10 -24.75
N VAL A 757 17.76 -19.96 -24.66
CA VAL A 757 16.32 -19.84 -24.94
C VAL A 757 16.05 -19.91 -26.43
N LYS A 758 16.87 -19.24 -27.27
CA LYS A 758 16.76 -19.27 -28.73
C LYS A 758 17.00 -20.67 -29.27
N GLN A 759 17.92 -21.45 -28.69
CA GLN A 759 18.20 -22.82 -29.08
C GLN A 759 17.13 -23.82 -28.62
N GLY A 760 16.44 -23.50 -27.51
CA GLY A 760 15.42 -24.36 -26.93
C GLY A 760 14.01 -24.17 -27.48
N LEU A 761 13.78 -23.12 -28.28
CA LEU A 761 12.47 -22.73 -28.81
C LEU A 761 12.55 -22.41 -30.29
N GLU A 762 11.61 -22.93 -31.07
CA GLU A 762 11.35 -22.44 -32.42
C GLU A 762 10.54 -21.15 -32.33
N ILE A 763 11.17 -19.99 -32.58
CA ILE A 763 10.52 -18.67 -32.47
C ILE A 763 10.14 -18.22 -33.88
N VAL A 764 8.83 -18.05 -34.11
CA VAL A 764 8.26 -17.71 -35.42
C VAL A 764 7.66 -16.29 -35.35
N PRO A 765 8.30 -15.29 -35.98
CA PRO A 765 7.71 -13.96 -36.12
C PRO A 765 6.52 -13.98 -37.09
N VAL A 766 5.39 -13.38 -36.69
CA VAL A 766 4.16 -13.34 -37.49
C VAL A 766 3.64 -11.90 -37.56
N LYS A 767 3.11 -11.52 -38.71
CA LYS A 767 2.50 -10.22 -38.95
C LYS A 767 0.97 -10.29 -38.93
N TRP A 768 0.41 -11.38 -39.42
CA TRP A 768 -1.02 -11.55 -39.60
C TRP A 768 -1.54 -12.76 -38.85
N ILE A 769 -2.75 -12.68 -38.38
CA ILE A 769 -3.42 -13.77 -37.68
C ILE A 769 -3.53 -15.05 -38.53
N ASP A 770 -3.63 -14.89 -39.84
CA ASP A 770 -3.69 -16.03 -40.75
C ASP A 770 -2.41 -16.89 -40.69
N GLN A 771 -1.24 -16.25 -40.48
CA GLN A 771 0.03 -16.94 -40.25
C GLN A 771 0.03 -17.68 -38.91
N VAL A 772 -0.57 -17.07 -37.87
CA VAL A 772 -0.72 -17.70 -36.56
C VAL A 772 -1.55 -18.97 -36.68
N LEU A 773 -2.71 -18.89 -37.36
CA LEU A 773 -3.62 -20.02 -37.54
C LEU A 773 -2.98 -21.17 -38.35
N GLN A 774 -2.15 -20.87 -39.35
CA GLN A 774 -1.42 -21.89 -40.13
C GLN A 774 -0.48 -22.73 -39.28
N VAL A 775 0.16 -22.12 -38.28
CA VAL A 775 1.13 -22.83 -37.41
C VAL A 775 0.45 -23.46 -36.20
N ALA A 776 -0.52 -22.75 -35.62
CA ALA A 776 -1.13 -23.13 -34.36
C ALA A 776 -2.20 -24.25 -34.50
N LEU A 777 -2.90 -24.32 -35.61
CA LEU A 777 -3.93 -25.33 -35.84
C LEU A 777 -3.30 -26.61 -36.45
N GLU A 778 -3.87 -27.80 -36.14
CA GLU A 778 -3.43 -29.07 -36.71
C GLU A 778 -3.54 -29.12 -38.24
N ARG A 779 -4.53 -28.40 -38.76
CA ARG A 779 -4.77 -28.25 -40.20
C ARG A 779 -5.35 -26.84 -40.47
N PRO A 780 -5.06 -26.25 -41.62
CA PRO A 780 -5.64 -24.97 -41.99
C PRO A 780 -7.16 -25.09 -42.16
N PRO A 781 -7.92 -24.04 -41.79
CA PRO A 781 -9.36 -23.96 -42.09
C PRO A 781 -9.59 -24.03 -43.62
N ILE A 782 -10.65 -24.68 -44.02
CA ILE A 782 -11.06 -24.80 -45.43
C ILE A 782 -12.06 -23.68 -45.71
N PRO A 783 -11.79 -22.73 -46.62
CA PRO A 783 -12.71 -21.67 -46.98
C PRO A 783 -14.05 -22.21 -47.49
N LEU A 784 -15.15 -21.49 -47.20
CA LEU A 784 -16.45 -21.78 -47.78
C LEU A 784 -16.42 -21.54 -49.28
N THR A 785 -16.99 -22.48 -50.05
CA THR A 785 -17.17 -22.36 -51.49
C THR A 785 -18.26 -21.32 -51.84
N ASP A 786 -18.23 -20.78 -53.04
CA ASP A 786 -19.25 -19.84 -53.49
C ASP A 786 -20.66 -20.42 -53.47
N GLU A 787 -20.77 -21.73 -53.73
CA GLU A 787 -22.02 -22.49 -53.64
C GLU A 787 -22.54 -22.57 -52.19
N GLU A 788 -21.70 -22.88 -51.24
CA GLU A 788 -22.07 -22.92 -49.80
C GLU A 788 -22.50 -21.54 -49.30
N VAL A 789 -21.83 -20.50 -49.73
CA VAL A 789 -22.20 -19.10 -49.39
C VAL A 789 -23.54 -18.75 -50.00
N ALA A 790 -23.77 -19.10 -51.25
CA ALA A 790 -25.04 -18.87 -51.96
C ALA A 790 -26.21 -19.67 -51.30
N MET A 791 -25.96 -20.93 -50.93
CA MET A 791 -26.96 -21.78 -50.23
C MET A 791 -27.30 -21.19 -48.85
N ALA A 792 -26.34 -20.70 -48.08
CA ALA A 792 -26.56 -20.06 -46.78
C ALA A 792 -27.37 -18.76 -46.95
N ALA A 793 -27.03 -17.93 -47.95
CA ALA A 793 -27.77 -16.71 -48.27
C ALA A 793 -29.23 -17.00 -48.69
N ALA A 794 -29.45 -18.04 -49.50
CA ALA A 794 -30.79 -18.45 -49.90
C ALA A 794 -31.62 -19.01 -48.72
N ALA A 795 -30.99 -19.79 -47.82
CA ALA A 795 -31.61 -20.29 -46.60
C ALA A 795 -32.01 -19.13 -45.66
N ARG A 796 -31.22 -18.09 -45.58
CA ARG A 796 -31.49 -16.86 -44.78
C ARG A 796 -32.65 -16.05 -45.38
N ALA A 797 -32.74 -15.95 -46.69
CA ALA A 797 -33.81 -15.29 -47.39
C ALA A 797 -35.12 -16.06 -47.31
N ALA A 798 -35.10 -17.39 -47.21
CA ALA A 798 -36.24 -18.28 -47.08
C ALA A 798 -36.77 -18.42 -45.65
N ALA A 799 -36.02 -17.95 -44.63
CA ALA A 799 -36.48 -17.97 -43.24
C ALA A 799 -37.63 -16.95 -43.08
N PRO A 800 -38.84 -17.35 -42.56
CA PRO A 800 -39.96 -16.42 -42.41
C PRO A 800 -39.56 -15.29 -41.50
N ALA A 801 -39.75 -14.05 -41.97
CA ALA A 801 -39.64 -12.86 -41.15
C ALA A 801 -40.53 -13.05 -39.92
N VAL A 802 -39.95 -13.22 -38.73
CA VAL A 802 -40.70 -13.17 -37.47
C VAL A 802 -41.31 -11.79 -37.40
N GLY A 803 -42.61 -11.71 -37.73
CA GLY A 803 -43.38 -10.48 -37.73
C GLY A 803 -43.29 -9.80 -36.38
N LEU A 804 -42.86 -8.54 -36.39
CA LEU A 804 -43.10 -7.59 -35.32
C LEU A 804 -44.62 -7.53 -35.09
N GLY A 805 -45.13 -8.37 -34.17
CA GLY A 805 -46.49 -8.27 -33.70
C GLY A 805 -46.74 -6.85 -33.21
N ALA A 806 -47.61 -6.15 -33.94
CA ALA A 806 -48.11 -4.85 -33.56
C ALA A 806 -48.71 -4.93 -32.16
N VAL A 807 -48.07 -4.24 -31.23
CA VAL A 807 -48.66 -3.95 -29.94
C VAL A 807 -49.84 -3.00 -30.22
N LYS A 808 -51.04 -3.53 -30.19
CA LYS A 808 -52.25 -2.71 -30.03
C LYS A 808 -52.35 -2.29 -28.56
N HIS A 809 -52.62 -1.03 -28.36
CA HIS A 809 -52.82 -0.24 -27.16
C HIS A 809 -53.32 -0.94 -25.91
#